data_e2cf4271db84c8cdf87d3b046983c5d0
#
_entry.id   e2cf4271db84c8cdf87d3b046983c5d0
#
_cell.length_a   1.000
_cell.length_b   1.000
_cell.length_c   1.000
_cell.angle_alpha   90.00
_cell.angle_beta   90.00
_cell.angle_gamma   90.00
#
_symmetry.space_group_name_H-M   'P 1'
#
loop_
_entity.id
_entity.type
_entity.pdbx_description
1 polymer ?
#
loop_
_entity_poly.entity_id
_entity_poly.type
_entity_poly.pdbx_seq_one_letter_code
_entity_poly.pdbx_strand_id
1 'polypeptide(L)'
;MRHNINIALSMMFSLMTLMTPAKGVVAELKPIPFEDHTPDGLLKARAELSFRRLQEPYFQWDHVSRVNFGPFPGDAIGRTINGLTLLSQALNQPEPASLKDIMRHVPSLANPDGYLGPKLPESRANEDTMAGHNGYTYGLAEYALWTKDPAAKESLKRMVANLFVPARAAIAGYRETSEAKVDWHLSGGDVGQFFTTLDGMTRAYALVPSPEFKATIETAIERYRKLDLVGLSAQTHAMLSAATGILRWHEMHHRPEDLAFAETLYKQYRALAMTETFENYNWFNKPQWTEACGVIDSFILTVDLWRQTGRANYLEDAHLILFNGLLPGQLHNGGFGTGPCVGHATGTCRTKLHSEAAFCCSMRGGEGIARAIQYSYFQNKDTVVLPFYSNGTATLRFAEGTCKVRQETGYPHKGQVRLEVLESQMNAEKKWRFFVPSWALKDSFEIRVNGKKEKPRLADSFAEITLPIVRGTVVEVVFQQERGPRPAVQEELAKGATRYFDGPLLLGSATENTDESLTPILDLLAAGGRGGEPYVYFPKQKSQPAANAGTTAKATNLAAGAQVFRRDRLADSLPSEVGKLFGSLKHDQSLAIMGFVWPKPQNVRQVILQWPESGAMPKPEEVALRWSDAGGLHSATQPGIIGNGRQWVYTLGKTPEGIAVDHLVLAGKSAGGIPDGLVAPEVEILGKP
;
A
#
# COMPACT_ATOMS: atom_id res chain seq x y z
N MET A 1 -9.56 -25.69 -26.75
CA MET A 1 -9.14 -25.67 -25.32
C MET A 1 -9.91 -24.67 -24.44
N ARG A 2 -10.86 -23.89 -24.98
CA ARG A 2 -11.64 -22.89 -24.20
C ARG A 2 -12.98 -23.38 -23.62
N HIS A 3 -13.40 -24.62 -23.92
CA HIS A 3 -14.72 -25.13 -23.49
C HIS A 3 -14.72 -26.04 -22.25
N ASN A 4 -13.56 -26.49 -21.76
CA ASN A 4 -13.52 -27.44 -20.65
C ASN A 4 -13.26 -26.81 -19.26
N ILE A 5 -12.97 -25.52 -19.19
CA ILE A 5 -12.69 -24.82 -17.89
C ILE A 5 -14.00 -24.45 -17.18
N ASN A 6 -15.07 -24.17 -17.92
CA ASN A 6 -16.36 -23.79 -17.33
C ASN A 6 -17.14 -24.97 -16.69
N ILE A 7 -16.83 -26.22 -17.04
CA ILE A 7 -17.52 -27.38 -16.46
C ILE A 7 -16.89 -27.82 -15.13
N ALA A 8 -15.58 -27.63 -14.95
CA ALA A 8 -14.89 -27.96 -13.71
C ALA A 8 -15.24 -26.99 -12.55
N LEU A 9 -15.44 -25.73 -12.84
CA LEU A 9 -15.88 -24.75 -11.81
C LEU A 9 -17.33 -25.00 -11.36
N SER A 10 -18.20 -25.52 -12.21
CA SER A 10 -19.62 -25.77 -11.87
C SER A 10 -19.82 -27.00 -10.96
N MET A 11 -18.90 -27.97 -10.97
CA MET A 11 -19.02 -29.20 -10.17
C MET A 11 -18.36 -29.11 -8.76
N MET A 12 -17.43 -28.19 -8.53
CA MET A 12 -16.86 -27.97 -7.19
C MET A 12 -17.77 -27.17 -6.25
N PHE A 13 -18.84 -26.59 -6.76
CA PHE A 13 -19.77 -25.77 -5.96
C PHE A 13 -20.79 -26.57 -5.14
N SER A 14 -20.83 -27.90 -5.23
CA SER A 14 -21.93 -28.72 -4.65
C SER A 14 -21.62 -29.43 -3.34
N LEU A 15 -20.44 -29.29 -2.75
CA LEU A 15 -20.10 -29.98 -1.47
C LEU A 15 -19.40 -29.07 -0.46
N MET A 16 -19.84 -27.84 -0.27
CA MET A 16 -19.51 -27.10 0.94
C MET A 16 -20.73 -27.07 1.86
N THR A 17 -20.70 -27.92 2.85
CA THR A 17 -21.57 -27.88 4.04
C THR A 17 -21.69 -26.44 4.51
N LEU A 18 -22.92 -25.94 4.53
CA LEU A 18 -23.35 -24.71 5.21
C LEU A 18 -22.98 -24.83 6.70
N MET A 19 -21.77 -24.46 7.06
CA MET A 19 -21.46 -24.16 8.45
C MET A 19 -22.21 -22.86 8.78
N THR A 20 -23.26 -23.00 9.56
CA THR A 20 -23.96 -21.86 10.16
C THR A 20 -22.94 -20.98 10.88
N PRO A 21 -22.91 -19.67 10.61
CA PRO A 21 -22.02 -18.78 11.33
C PRO A 21 -22.35 -18.86 12.82
N ALA A 22 -21.30 -18.91 13.64
CA ALA A 22 -21.45 -18.78 15.10
C ALA A 22 -22.19 -17.46 15.37
N LYS A 23 -23.44 -17.57 15.79
CA LYS A 23 -24.30 -16.41 16.02
C LYS A 23 -23.68 -15.52 17.12
N GLY A 24 -23.37 -14.29 16.80
CA GLY A 24 -23.60 -13.19 17.73
C GLY A 24 -22.40 -12.47 18.35
N VAL A 25 -21.13 -12.90 18.19
CA VAL A 25 -20.04 -12.24 18.95
C VAL A 25 -19.20 -11.28 18.09
N VAL A 26 -19.10 -11.50 16.80
CA VAL A 26 -18.17 -10.74 15.93
C VAL A 26 -18.79 -9.48 15.35
N ALA A 27 -20.07 -9.48 15.03
CA ALA A 27 -20.77 -8.36 14.38
C ALA A 27 -20.84 -7.05 15.22
N GLU A 28 -20.67 -7.13 16.54
CA GLU A 28 -20.66 -5.97 17.44
C GLU A 28 -19.25 -5.44 17.74
N LEU A 29 -18.21 -6.10 17.25
CA LEU A 29 -16.83 -5.66 17.47
C LEU A 29 -16.53 -4.40 16.66
N LYS A 30 -16.03 -3.37 17.33
CA LYS A 30 -15.56 -2.13 16.70
C LYS A 30 -14.09 -1.88 17.08
N PRO A 31 -13.28 -1.35 16.17
CA PRO A 31 -11.97 -0.87 16.55
C PRO A 31 -12.12 0.26 17.57
N ILE A 32 -11.17 0.36 18.50
CA ILE A 32 -11.20 1.49 19.45
C ILE A 32 -10.97 2.80 18.71
N PRO A 33 -11.51 3.93 19.20
CA PRO A 33 -11.25 5.25 18.62
C PRO A 33 -9.77 5.57 18.58
N PHE A 34 -9.34 6.37 17.61
CA PHE A 34 -7.94 6.79 17.50
C PHE A 34 -7.44 7.53 18.72
N GLU A 35 -8.23 8.40 19.30
CA GLU A 35 -7.90 9.17 20.51
C GLU A 35 -7.63 8.29 21.74
N ASP A 36 -8.10 7.07 21.71
CA ASP A 36 -7.89 6.08 22.78
C ASP A 36 -6.64 5.22 22.54
N HIS A 37 -5.91 5.46 21.46
CA HIS A 37 -4.72 4.70 21.07
C HIS A 37 -3.48 5.59 21.03
N THR A 38 -2.38 5.14 21.60
CA THR A 38 -1.07 5.78 21.47
C THR A 38 -0.08 4.74 20.95
N PRO A 39 0.20 4.72 19.64
CA PRO A 39 1.10 3.74 19.05
C PRO A 39 2.54 3.98 19.46
N ASP A 40 3.36 2.91 19.43
CA ASP A 40 4.80 2.96 19.60
C ASP A 40 5.50 1.98 18.65
N GLY A 41 6.84 2.02 18.60
CA GLY A 41 7.65 1.12 17.79
C GLY A 41 7.39 1.22 16.29
N LEU A 42 7.29 0.06 15.63
CA LEU A 42 7.27 -0.04 14.16
C LEU A 42 6.15 0.78 13.50
N LEU A 43 4.90 0.58 13.93
CA LEU A 43 3.76 1.24 13.29
C LEU A 43 3.79 2.75 13.48
N LYS A 44 4.20 3.23 14.67
CA LYS A 44 4.41 4.66 14.91
C LYS A 44 5.45 5.24 13.97
N ALA A 45 6.63 4.62 13.90
CA ALA A 45 7.72 5.09 13.04
C ALA A 45 7.29 5.17 11.56
N ARG A 46 6.55 4.15 11.09
CA ARG A 46 6.01 4.12 9.72
C ARG A 46 4.93 5.19 9.48
N ALA A 47 4.05 5.42 10.46
CA ALA A 47 3.04 6.47 10.39
C ALA A 47 3.67 7.87 10.37
N GLU A 48 4.69 8.12 11.19
CA GLU A 48 5.43 9.38 11.22
C GLU A 48 6.15 9.67 9.89
N LEU A 49 6.70 8.65 9.22
CA LEU A 49 7.28 8.79 7.89
C LEU A 49 6.23 9.25 6.87
N SER A 50 5.08 8.56 6.77
CA SER A 50 4.01 8.96 5.87
C SER A 50 3.42 10.32 6.24
N PHE A 51 3.27 10.62 7.52
CA PHE A 51 2.74 11.91 7.98
C PHE A 51 3.65 13.08 7.59
N ARG A 52 4.97 12.92 7.70
CA ARG A 52 5.94 13.90 7.21
C ARG A 52 5.87 14.05 5.70
N ARG A 53 5.82 12.91 4.97
CA ARG A 53 5.75 12.92 3.50
C ARG A 53 4.53 13.69 2.99
N LEU A 54 3.36 13.48 3.58
CA LEU A 54 2.13 14.15 3.17
C LEU A 54 2.06 15.65 3.56
N GLN A 55 3.03 16.17 4.29
CA GLN A 55 3.16 17.59 4.58
C GLN A 55 4.19 18.32 3.70
N GLU A 56 4.87 17.59 2.81
CA GLU A 56 5.81 18.18 1.86
C GLU A 56 5.10 18.98 0.75
N PRO A 57 5.81 19.85 0.02
CA PRO A 57 5.22 20.79 -0.95
C PRO A 57 4.29 20.17 -1.98
N TYR A 58 4.56 18.93 -2.38
CA TYR A 58 3.70 18.20 -3.34
C TYR A 58 2.25 18.04 -2.87
N PHE A 59 2.02 17.92 -1.56
CA PHE A 59 0.70 17.70 -0.94
C PHE A 59 0.09 18.97 -0.35
N GLN A 60 0.70 20.13 -0.56
CA GLN A 60 0.15 21.41 -0.15
C GLN A 60 -0.81 21.98 -1.19
N TRP A 61 -1.65 22.93 -0.77
CA TRP A 61 -2.69 23.50 -1.61
C TRP A 61 -2.21 23.95 -2.99
N ASP A 62 -1.12 24.71 -3.06
CA ASP A 62 -0.58 25.25 -4.31
C ASP A 62 -0.26 24.19 -5.37
N HIS A 63 0.03 22.97 -4.92
CA HIS A 63 0.32 21.87 -5.82
C HIS A 63 -0.91 20.97 -6.00
N VAL A 64 -1.50 20.45 -4.91
CA VAL A 64 -2.57 19.45 -4.96
C VAL A 64 -3.83 19.99 -5.66
N SER A 65 -4.08 21.31 -5.61
CA SER A 65 -5.18 21.96 -6.34
C SER A 65 -5.03 21.91 -7.86
N ARG A 66 -3.80 21.76 -8.35
CA ARG A 66 -3.46 21.71 -9.79
C ARG A 66 -3.26 20.29 -10.31
N VAL A 67 -2.98 19.36 -9.41
CA VAL A 67 -2.81 17.95 -9.74
C VAL A 67 -4.18 17.29 -9.73
N ASN A 68 -4.85 17.32 -10.87
CA ASN A 68 -5.88 16.33 -11.14
C ASN A 68 -5.16 15.13 -11.74
N PHE A 69 -5.26 13.97 -11.09
CA PHE A 69 -4.73 12.73 -11.63
C PHE A 69 -5.48 12.39 -12.93
N GLY A 70 -4.88 12.75 -14.05
CA GLY A 70 -5.52 12.63 -15.34
C GLY A 70 -6.91 13.30 -15.34
N PRO A 71 -7.93 12.58 -15.79
CA PRO A 71 -9.29 13.08 -15.83
C PRO A 71 -10.07 12.99 -14.51
N PHE A 72 -9.46 12.51 -13.40
CA PHE A 72 -10.15 12.21 -12.14
C PHE A 72 -10.27 13.42 -11.18
N PRO A 73 -11.29 14.29 -11.33
CA PRO A 73 -11.41 15.50 -10.52
C PRO A 73 -11.65 15.14 -9.05
N GLY A 74 -10.83 15.71 -8.17
CA GLY A 74 -10.95 15.55 -6.72
C GLY A 74 -10.22 14.37 -6.12
N ASP A 75 -9.70 13.42 -6.89
CA ASP A 75 -9.05 12.22 -6.35
C ASP A 75 -7.82 12.56 -5.49
N ALA A 76 -6.86 13.30 -6.02
CA ALA A 76 -5.64 13.67 -5.30
C ALA A 76 -5.94 14.52 -4.06
N ILE A 77 -6.85 15.50 -4.17
CA ILE A 77 -7.27 16.34 -3.04
C ILE A 77 -7.91 15.49 -1.95
N GLY A 78 -8.87 14.65 -2.32
CA GLY A 78 -9.62 13.82 -1.37
C GLY A 78 -8.74 12.80 -0.66
N ARG A 79 -7.85 12.14 -1.39
CA ARG A 79 -6.86 11.22 -0.80
C ARG A 79 -5.89 11.94 0.13
N THR A 80 -5.47 13.18 -0.18
CA THR A 80 -4.62 13.98 0.69
C THR A 80 -5.33 14.34 1.98
N ILE A 81 -6.60 14.81 1.89
CA ILE A 81 -7.44 15.07 3.06
C ILE A 81 -7.54 13.81 3.93
N ASN A 82 -7.87 12.66 3.33
CA ASN A 82 -8.04 11.40 4.03
C ASN A 82 -6.73 10.95 4.74
N GLY A 83 -5.63 10.93 4.01
CA GLY A 83 -4.33 10.48 4.54
C GLY A 83 -3.86 11.35 5.71
N LEU A 84 -3.92 12.68 5.57
CA LEU A 84 -3.58 13.61 6.65
C LEU A 84 -4.53 13.49 7.85
N THR A 85 -5.83 13.36 7.60
CA THR A 85 -6.85 13.19 8.65
C THR A 85 -6.60 11.94 9.48
N LEU A 86 -6.40 10.80 8.83
CA LEU A 86 -6.22 9.53 9.53
C LEU A 86 -4.86 9.43 10.25
N LEU A 87 -3.79 9.92 9.62
CA LEU A 87 -2.47 9.93 10.25
C LEU A 87 -2.40 10.89 11.43
N SER A 88 -3.06 12.05 11.36
CA SER A 88 -3.16 12.97 12.50
C SER A 88 -3.84 12.28 13.69
N GLN A 89 -4.96 11.62 13.45
CA GLN A 89 -5.67 10.87 14.49
C GLN A 89 -4.81 9.73 15.03
N ALA A 90 -4.22 8.90 14.15
CA ALA A 90 -3.43 7.73 14.55
C ALA A 90 -2.18 8.09 15.37
N LEU A 91 -1.62 9.27 15.15
CA LEU A 91 -0.43 9.79 15.86
C LEU A 91 -0.79 10.74 17.01
N ASN A 92 -2.08 10.97 17.27
CA ASN A 92 -2.56 11.97 18.24
C ASN A 92 -1.96 13.37 17.99
N GLN A 93 -1.82 13.72 16.70
CA GLN A 93 -1.33 15.04 16.29
C GLN A 93 -2.49 16.00 16.04
N PRO A 94 -2.32 17.28 16.27
CA PRO A 94 -3.30 18.28 15.89
C PRO A 94 -3.43 18.32 14.36
N GLU A 95 -4.53 18.88 13.90
CA GLU A 95 -4.76 19.10 12.47
C GLU A 95 -3.63 19.93 11.85
N PRO A 96 -2.93 19.41 10.81
CA PRO A 96 -1.82 20.11 10.18
C PRO A 96 -2.26 21.41 9.47
N ALA A 97 -1.36 22.39 9.42
CA ALA A 97 -1.62 23.64 8.71
C ALA A 97 -1.95 23.43 7.23
N SER A 98 -1.28 22.47 6.57
CA SER A 98 -1.55 22.09 5.17
C SER A 98 -2.96 21.55 4.99
N LEU A 99 -3.47 20.72 5.90
CA LEU A 99 -4.84 20.21 5.85
C LEU A 99 -5.86 21.33 6.05
N LYS A 100 -5.65 22.20 7.04
CA LYS A 100 -6.50 23.39 7.25
C LYS A 100 -6.56 24.28 6.01
N ASP A 101 -5.43 24.46 5.36
CA ASP A 101 -5.33 25.29 4.16
C ASP A 101 -6.08 24.66 2.99
N ILE A 102 -5.93 23.34 2.75
CA ILE A 102 -6.70 22.61 1.76
C ILE A 102 -8.21 22.76 2.04
N MET A 103 -8.65 22.48 3.28
CA MET A 103 -10.08 22.54 3.64
C MET A 103 -10.68 23.92 3.52
N ARG A 104 -9.89 24.98 3.75
CA ARG A 104 -10.31 26.38 3.55
C ARG A 104 -10.58 26.70 2.07
N HIS A 105 -9.75 26.18 1.16
CA HIS A 105 -9.76 26.55 -0.24
C HIS A 105 -10.52 25.59 -1.15
N VAL A 106 -10.68 24.35 -0.76
CA VAL A 106 -11.38 23.32 -1.56
C VAL A 106 -12.75 23.75 -2.05
N PRO A 107 -13.59 24.49 -1.28
CA PRO A 107 -14.88 24.96 -1.78
C PRO A 107 -14.81 25.88 -3.00
N SER A 108 -13.67 26.56 -3.19
CA SER A 108 -13.46 27.46 -4.36
C SER A 108 -13.25 26.71 -5.68
N LEU A 109 -12.92 25.43 -5.62
CA LEU A 109 -12.77 24.57 -6.81
C LEU A 109 -14.09 23.93 -7.25
N ALA A 110 -15.12 23.97 -6.41
CA ALA A 110 -16.39 23.35 -6.71
C ALA A 110 -17.13 24.11 -7.82
N ASN A 111 -17.71 23.38 -8.76
CA ASN A 111 -18.62 23.93 -9.73
C ASN A 111 -19.93 24.44 -9.06
N PRO A 112 -20.85 25.11 -9.78
CA PRO A 112 -22.09 25.61 -9.18
C PRO A 112 -22.94 24.55 -8.48
N ASP A 113 -22.85 23.28 -8.89
CA ASP A 113 -23.57 22.16 -8.31
C ASP A 113 -22.87 21.61 -7.03
N GLY A 114 -21.65 22.05 -6.74
CA GLY A 114 -20.92 21.78 -5.50
C GLY A 114 -20.06 20.53 -5.51
N TYR A 115 -19.72 20.01 -6.68
CA TYR A 115 -18.72 18.95 -6.86
C TYR A 115 -17.55 19.45 -7.73
N LEU A 116 -16.47 18.70 -7.80
CA LEU A 116 -15.26 19.12 -8.51
C LEU A 116 -15.33 18.74 -10.00
N GLY A 117 -14.65 19.53 -10.85
CA GLY A 117 -14.64 19.31 -12.29
C GLY A 117 -15.83 19.95 -13.03
N PRO A 118 -15.99 19.63 -14.33
CA PRO A 118 -17.05 20.22 -15.14
C PRO A 118 -18.43 19.75 -14.68
N LYS A 119 -19.42 20.64 -14.82
CA LYS A 119 -20.82 20.29 -14.59
C LYS A 119 -21.26 19.22 -15.59
N LEU A 120 -21.77 18.10 -15.08
CA LEU A 120 -22.32 17.05 -15.91
C LEU A 120 -23.75 17.43 -16.38
N PRO A 121 -24.16 17.03 -17.61
CA PRO A 121 -25.53 17.12 -18.05
C PRO A 121 -26.48 16.33 -17.14
N GLU A 122 -27.73 16.76 -17.07
CA GLU A 122 -28.75 16.10 -16.26
C GLU A 122 -28.85 14.58 -16.56
N SER A 123 -28.95 13.76 -15.52
CA SER A 123 -29.05 12.30 -15.61
C SER A 123 -27.85 11.58 -16.26
N ARG A 124 -26.71 12.25 -16.43
CA ARG A 124 -25.48 11.65 -16.93
C ARG A 124 -24.47 11.47 -15.80
N ALA A 125 -23.71 10.40 -15.89
CA ALA A 125 -22.52 10.21 -15.08
C ALA A 125 -21.33 10.02 -16.02
N ASN A 126 -20.17 10.43 -15.57
CA ASN A 126 -18.91 10.22 -16.26
C ASN A 126 -18.02 9.36 -15.35
N GLU A 127 -17.39 8.34 -15.91
CA GLU A 127 -16.60 7.39 -15.13
C GLU A 127 -15.46 8.08 -14.37
N ASP A 128 -14.73 8.96 -15.04
CA ASP A 128 -13.62 9.71 -14.47
C ASP A 128 -14.08 10.60 -13.31
N THR A 129 -15.18 11.32 -13.51
CA THR A 129 -15.74 12.18 -12.47
C THR A 129 -16.19 11.37 -11.27
N MET A 130 -16.87 10.26 -11.48
CA MET A 130 -17.35 9.41 -10.40
C MET A 130 -16.18 8.75 -9.64
N ALA A 131 -15.20 8.19 -10.35
CA ALA A 131 -14.04 7.58 -9.75
C ALA A 131 -13.20 8.61 -8.96
N GLY A 132 -12.99 9.81 -9.51
CA GLY A 132 -12.29 10.89 -8.81
C GLY A 132 -12.99 11.32 -7.52
N HIS A 133 -14.33 11.36 -7.54
CA HIS A 133 -15.11 11.72 -6.37
C HIS A 133 -15.15 10.61 -5.29
N ASN A 134 -14.71 9.40 -5.57
CA ASN A 134 -14.51 8.42 -4.51
C ASN A 134 -13.54 8.96 -3.45
N GLY A 135 -12.32 9.35 -3.88
CA GLY A 135 -11.30 9.93 -2.99
C GLY A 135 -11.80 11.16 -2.24
N TYR A 136 -12.42 12.07 -2.96
CA TYR A 136 -12.95 13.31 -2.38
C TYR A 136 -14.03 13.05 -1.34
N THR A 137 -14.94 12.13 -1.61
CA THR A 137 -16.06 11.79 -0.72
C THR A 137 -15.59 11.14 0.58
N TYR A 138 -14.71 10.13 0.51
CA TYR A 138 -14.25 9.50 1.74
C TYR A 138 -13.31 10.42 2.53
N GLY A 139 -12.52 11.26 1.88
CA GLY A 139 -11.70 12.26 2.55
C GLY A 139 -12.52 13.26 3.34
N LEU A 140 -13.56 13.84 2.72
CA LEU A 140 -14.51 14.74 3.41
C LEU A 140 -15.26 14.03 4.53
N ALA A 141 -15.66 12.77 4.34
CA ALA A 141 -16.39 12.01 5.37
C ALA A 141 -15.52 11.76 6.60
N GLU A 142 -14.28 11.31 6.44
CA GLU A 142 -13.35 11.10 7.56
C GLU A 142 -13.02 12.42 8.26
N TYR A 143 -12.78 13.49 7.50
CA TYR A 143 -12.53 14.81 8.06
C TYR A 143 -13.73 15.33 8.86
N ALA A 144 -14.95 15.22 8.31
CA ALA A 144 -16.17 15.63 9.01
C ALA A 144 -16.45 14.79 10.28
N LEU A 145 -16.11 13.50 10.26
CA LEU A 145 -16.22 12.64 11.43
C LEU A 145 -15.25 13.04 12.54
N TRP A 146 -14.03 13.41 12.19
CA TRP A 146 -13.01 13.82 13.13
C TRP A 146 -13.27 15.21 13.70
N THR A 147 -13.38 16.22 12.83
CA THR A 147 -13.41 17.64 13.22
C THR A 147 -14.81 18.16 13.56
N LYS A 148 -15.86 17.42 13.15
CA LYS A 148 -17.28 17.85 13.20
C LYS A 148 -17.55 19.10 12.33
N ASP A 149 -16.73 19.35 11.33
CA ASP A 149 -16.84 20.51 10.45
C ASP A 149 -18.16 20.48 9.64
N PRO A 150 -19.03 21.49 9.83
CA PRO A 150 -20.31 21.57 9.11
C PRO A 150 -20.11 21.85 7.62
N ALA A 151 -19.03 22.54 7.20
CA ALA A 151 -18.78 22.85 5.80
C ALA A 151 -18.42 21.58 5.01
N ALA A 152 -17.63 20.68 5.59
CA ALA A 152 -17.34 19.39 4.98
C ALA A 152 -18.61 18.54 4.82
N LYS A 153 -19.48 18.53 5.84
CA LYS A 153 -20.78 17.83 5.76
C LYS A 153 -21.70 18.46 4.71
N GLU A 154 -21.72 19.78 4.59
CA GLU A 154 -22.53 20.47 3.56
C GLU A 154 -22.01 20.18 2.14
N SER A 155 -20.70 20.12 1.94
CA SER A 155 -20.09 19.69 0.68
C SER A 155 -20.50 18.27 0.30
N LEU A 156 -20.53 17.33 1.27
CA LEU A 156 -21.06 15.98 1.04
C LEU A 156 -22.52 15.98 0.63
N LYS A 157 -23.38 16.78 1.27
CA LYS A 157 -24.80 16.88 0.90
C LYS A 157 -25.00 17.37 -0.51
N ARG A 158 -24.28 18.42 -0.89
CA ARG A 158 -24.36 18.99 -2.27
C ARG A 158 -23.92 17.97 -3.30
N MET A 159 -22.83 17.27 -3.04
CA MET A 159 -22.30 16.23 -3.93
C MET A 159 -23.28 15.04 -4.04
N VAL A 160 -23.87 14.61 -2.94
CA VAL A 160 -24.89 13.55 -2.95
C VAL A 160 -26.08 13.98 -3.80
N ALA A 161 -26.61 15.19 -3.58
CA ALA A 161 -27.81 15.68 -4.27
C ALA A 161 -27.59 15.94 -5.75
N ASN A 162 -26.41 16.43 -6.13
CA ASN A 162 -26.17 16.99 -7.46
C ASN A 162 -25.27 16.12 -8.35
N LEU A 163 -24.56 15.14 -7.77
CA LEU A 163 -23.73 14.20 -8.53
C LEU A 163 -24.23 12.76 -8.42
N PHE A 164 -24.31 12.20 -7.19
CA PHE A 164 -24.59 10.78 -7.03
C PHE A 164 -26.04 10.39 -7.27
N VAL A 165 -27.01 11.14 -6.74
CA VAL A 165 -28.42 10.84 -6.93
C VAL A 165 -28.85 10.98 -8.40
N PRO A 166 -28.50 12.05 -9.13
CA PRO A 166 -28.80 12.17 -10.55
C PRO A 166 -28.15 11.08 -11.43
N ALA A 167 -27.01 10.55 -11.02
CA ALA A 167 -26.31 9.49 -11.76
C ALA A 167 -27.04 8.14 -11.76
N ARG A 168 -28.07 7.93 -10.91
CA ARG A 168 -28.70 6.63 -10.71
C ARG A 168 -29.21 5.98 -11.99
N ALA A 169 -29.85 6.74 -12.90
CA ALA A 169 -30.35 6.20 -14.16
C ALA A 169 -29.22 5.70 -15.04
N ALA A 170 -28.14 6.47 -15.10
CA ALA A 170 -26.96 6.14 -15.84
C ALA A 170 -26.26 4.90 -15.25
N ILE A 171 -26.15 4.79 -13.93
CA ILE A 171 -25.62 3.61 -13.24
C ILE A 171 -26.42 2.34 -13.61
N ALA A 172 -27.75 2.43 -13.62
CA ALA A 172 -28.63 1.33 -14.00
C ALA A 172 -28.40 0.89 -15.46
N GLY A 173 -28.10 1.84 -16.34
CA GLY A 173 -27.83 1.63 -17.77
C GLY A 173 -26.37 1.30 -18.10
N TYR A 174 -25.48 1.21 -17.12
CA TYR A 174 -24.06 0.91 -17.33
C TYR A 174 -23.85 -0.36 -18.15
N ARG A 175 -23.09 -0.27 -19.23
CA ARG A 175 -22.84 -1.39 -20.17
C ARG A 175 -21.37 -1.78 -20.17
N GLU A 176 -21.13 -3.07 -20.28
CA GLU A 176 -19.81 -3.69 -20.42
C GLU A 176 -19.35 -3.63 -21.88
N THR A 177 -19.09 -2.47 -22.42
CA THR A 177 -18.59 -2.36 -23.79
C THR A 177 -17.18 -1.80 -23.80
N SER A 178 -16.27 -2.51 -24.46
CA SER A 178 -14.97 -1.98 -24.87
C SER A 178 -15.07 -0.91 -25.95
N GLU A 179 -16.26 -0.62 -26.45
CA GLU A 179 -16.50 0.39 -27.46
C GLU A 179 -16.69 1.75 -26.79
N ALA A 180 -15.69 2.61 -26.93
CA ALA A 180 -15.62 3.97 -26.45
C ALA A 180 -16.70 4.95 -27.00
N LYS A 181 -17.82 4.47 -27.47
CA LYS A 181 -18.84 5.23 -28.19
C LYS A 181 -20.11 5.53 -27.39
N VAL A 182 -20.16 5.12 -26.15
CA VAL A 182 -21.24 5.53 -25.25
C VAL A 182 -20.72 6.69 -24.44
N ASP A 183 -21.57 7.58 -23.99
CA ASP A 183 -21.25 8.73 -23.10
C ASP A 183 -20.50 8.37 -21.79
N TRP A 184 -20.02 7.14 -21.71
CA TRP A 184 -19.26 6.50 -20.66
C TRP A 184 -17.90 6.12 -21.19
N HIS A 185 -16.88 6.67 -20.59
CA HIS A 185 -15.51 6.36 -20.98
C HIS A 185 -15.05 5.09 -20.25
N LEU A 186 -15.32 3.93 -20.87
CA LEU A 186 -14.67 2.68 -20.50
C LEU A 186 -13.39 2.59 -21.31
N SER A 187 -12.27 2.97 -20.74
CA SER A 187 -10.98 2.58 -21.32
C SER A 187 -10.69 1.12 -21.00
N GLY A 188 -10.11 0.38 -21.93
CA GLY A 188 -9.85 -1.05 -21.78
C GLY A 188 -8.94 -1.45 -20.60
N GLY A 189 -8.38 -0.50 -19.84
CA GLY A 189 -7.61 -0.70 -18.63
C GLY A 189 -8.35 -0.31 -17.35
N ASP A 190 -9.42 0.44 -17.47
CA ASP A 190 -10.10 1.12 -16.35
C ASP A 190 -11.50 0.57 -16.09
N VAL A 191 -11.82 -0.57 -16.70
CA VAL A 191 -13.12 -1.22 -16.51
C VAL A 191 -13.42 -1.44 -15.03
N GLY A 192 -14.54 -0.88 -14.60
CA GLY A 192 -15.01 -0.99 -13.22
C GLY A 192 -14.50 0.10 -12.29
N GLN A 193 -13.66 1.05 -12.72
CA GLN A 193 -13.22 2.16 -11.86
C GLN A 193 -14.38 3.00 -11.34
N PHE A 194 -15.41 3.18 -12.15
CA PHE A 194 -16.64 3.83 -11.71
C PHE A 194 -17.17 3.29 -10.38
N PHE A 195 -17.15 1.97 -10.18
CA PHE A 195 -17.72 1.33 -8.99
C PHE A 195 -16.85 1.49 -7.73
N THR A 196 -15.62 2.00 -7.85
CA THR A 196 -14.82 2.40 -6.68
C THR A 196 -15.60 3.42 -5.81
N THR A 197 -16.50 4.22 -6.41
CA THR A 197 -17.35 5.17 -5.69
C THR A 197 -18.24 4.56 -4.63
N LEU A 198 -18.48 3.25 -4.66
CA LEU A 198 -19.24 2.56 -3.60
C LEU A 198 -18.58 2.71 -2.23
N ASP A 199 -17.25 2.79 -2.12
CA ASP A 199 -16.58 3.07 -0.85
C ASP A 199 -16.91 4.48 -0.34
N GLY A 200 -16.73 5.50 -1.18
CA GLY A 200 -17.06 6.88 -0.81
C GLY A 200 -18.55 7.10 -0.55
N MET A 201 -19.42 6.56 -1.41
CA MET A 201 -20.88 6.71 -1.27
C MET A 201 -21.39 6.11 0.05
N THR A 202 -20.91 4.94 0.44
CA THR A 202 -21.35 4.30 1.70
C THR A 202 -20.81 5.01 2.94
N ARG A 203 -19.61 5.61 2.87
CA ARG A 203 -19.11 6.50 3.94
C ARG A 203 -19.94 7.79 4.03
N ALA A 204 -20.25 8.42 2.89
CA ALA A 204 -21.10 9.60 2.88
C ALA A 204 -22.51 9.31 3.38
N TYR A 205 -23.08 8.15 3.05
CA TYR A 205 -24.42 7.75 3.50
C TYR A 205 -24.54 7.71 5.01
N ALA A 206 -23.50 7.30 5.73
CA ALA A 206 -23.49 7.32 7.19
C ALA A 206 -23.65 8.73 7.79
N LEU A 207 -23.29 9.79 7.04
CA LEU A 207 -23.36 11.19 7.48
C LEU A 207 -24.56 11.95 6.91
N VAL A 208 -24.97 11.59 5.69
CA VAL A 208 -26.02 12.31 4.92
C VAL A 208 -26.98 11.31 4.26
N PRO A 209 -27.70 10.50 5.05
CA PRO A 209 -28.61 9.51 4.52
C PRO A 209 -29.83 10.18 3.86
N SER A 210 -30.29 9.62 2.73
CA SER A 210 -31.61 9.89 2.16
C SER A 210 -32.16 8.65 1.44
N PRO A 211 -33.48 8.55 1.22
CA PRO A 211 -34.07 7.44 0.46
C PRO A 211 -33.53 7.35 -0.98
N GLU A 212 -33.34 8.50 -1.65
CA GLU A 212 -32.86 8.60 -3.02
C GLU A 212 -31.39 8.14 -3.11
N PHE A 213 -30.57 8.55 -2.14
CA PHE A 213 -29.18 8.14 -2.08
C PHE A 213 -29.03 6.65 -1.75
N LYS A 214 -29.87 6.14 -0.82
CA LYS A 214 -29.99 4.70 -0.58
C LYS A 214 -30.27 3.94 -1.87
N ALA A 215 -31.29 4.36 -2.59
CA ALA A 215 -31.69 3.73 -3.86
C ALA A 215 -30.58 3.81 -4.93
N THR A 216 -29.77 4.87 -4.93
CA THR A 216 -28.62 5.00 -5.84
C THR A 216 -27.53 3.98 -5.51
N ILE A 217 -27.16 3.84 -4.23
CA ILE A 217 -26.17 2.85 -3.76
C ILE A 217 -26.62 1.44 -4.10
N GLU A 218 -27.88 1.09 -3.79
CA GLU A 218 -28.43 -0.22 -4.09
C GLU A 218 -28.46 -0.51 -5.59
N THR A 219 -28.78 0.48 -6.43
CA THR A 219 -28.71 0.35 -7.89
C THR A 219 -27.26 0.05 -8.34
N ALA A 220 -26.27 0.73 -7.76
CA ALA A 220 -24.87 0.51 -8.10
C ALA A 220 -24.41 -0.90 -7.69
N ILE A 221 -24.75 -1.37 -6.51
CA ILE A 221 -24.41 -2.73 -6.03
C ILE A 221 -25.05 -3.78 -6.95
N GLU A 222 -26.35 -3.65 -7.27
CA GLU A 222 -27.05 -4.60 -8.13
C GLU A 222 -26.49 -4.62 -9.56
N ARG A 223 -26.05 -3.48 -10.07
CA ARG A 223 -25.40 -3.42 -11.39
C ARG A 223 -24.02 -4.06 -11.36
N TYR A 224 -23.23 -3.76 -10.32
CA TYR A 224 -21.88 -4.30 -10.15
C TYR A 224 -21.86 -5.82 -10.05
N ARG A 225 -22.85 -6.42 -9.40
CA ARG A 225 -23.01 -7.88 -9.30
C ARG A 225 -23.09 -8.60 -10.63
N LYS A 226 -23.50 -7.90 -11.68
CA LYS A 226 -23.72 -8.47 -13.02
C LYS A 226 -22.48 -8.40 -13.90
N LEU A 227 -21.38 -7.79 -13.41
CA LEU A 227 -20.14 -7.63 -14.17
C LEU A 227 -19.25 -8.86 -14.06
N ASP A 228 -18.71 -9.33 -15.17
CA ASP A 228 -17.61 -10.30 -15.21
C ASP A 228 -16.28 -9.56 -15.09
N LEU A 229 -15.88 -9.23 -13.86
CA LEU A 229 -14.68 -8.44 -13.59
C LEU A 229 -13.39 -9.11 -14.06
N VAL A 230 -13.34 -10.44 -14.01
CA VAL A 230 -12.17 -11.21 -14.47
C VAL A 230 -12.10 -11.23 -15.99
N GLY A 231 -13.20 -11.52 -16.66
CA GLY A 231 -13.29 -11.51 -18.13
C GLY A 231 -13.02 -10.14 -18.73
N LEU A 232 -13.45 -9.08 -18.05
CA LEU A 232 -13.20 -7.68 -18.43
C LEU A 232 -11.78 -7.19 -18.10
N SER A 233 -10.97 -7.98 -17.40
CA SER A 233 -9.67 -7.55 -16.86
C SER A 233 -9.78 -6.26 -16.02
N ALA A 234 -10.78 -6.21 -15.15
CA ALA A 234 -11.05 -5.05 -14.31
C ALA A 234 -9.87 -4.72 -13.36
N GLN A 235 -9.77 -3.46 -12.98
CA GLN A 235 -8.78 -3.01 -12.02
C GLN A 235 -9.08 -3.58 -10.64
N THR A 236 -8.09 -4.22 -10.02
CA THR A 236 -8.25 -4.88 -8.72
C THR A 236 -8.37 -3.90 -7.56
N HIS A 237 -7.68 -2.75 -7.62
CA HIS A 237 -7.86 -1.67 -6.66
C HIS A 237 -9.33 -1.20 -6.64
N ALA A 238 -9.90 -0.90 -7.81
CA ALA A 238 -11.29 -0.47 -7.90
C ALA A 238 -12.27 -1.54 -7.38
N MET A 239 -12.00 -2.80 -7.68
CA MET A 239 -12.82 -3.92 -7.20
C MET A 239 -12.75 -4.08 -5.67
N LEU A 240 -11.56 -4.00 -5.07
CA LEU A 240 -11.38 -4.14 -3.61
C LEU A 240 -12.02 -2.95 -2.86
N SER A 241 -11.89 -1.74 -3.40
CA SER A 241 -12.54 -0.54 -2.87
C SER A 241 -14.07 -0.67 -2.92
N ALA A 242 -14.62 -1.13 -4.07
CA ALA A 242 -16.06 -1.40 -4.19
C ALA A 242 -16.53 -2.47 -3.21
N ALA A 243 -15.77 -3.56 -3.04
CA ALA A 243 -16.08 -4.63 -2.09
C ALA A 243 -16.12 -4.12 -0.65
N THR A 244 -15.21 -3.22 -0.28
CA THR A 244 -15.20 -2.57 1.05
C THR A 244 -16.47 -1.72 1.25
N GLY A 245 -16.87 -0.96 0.21
CA GLY A 245 -18.14 -0.22 0.23
C GLY A 245 -19.36 -1.12 0.38
N ILE A 246 -19.41 -2.23 -0.35
CA ILE A 246 -20.50 -3.22 -0.27
C ILE A 246 -20.56 -3.87 1.12
N LEU A 247 -19.40 -4.21 1.69
CA LEU A 247 -19.33 -4.79 3.03
C LEU A 247 -19.81 -3.81 4.11
N ARG A 248 -19.47 -2.52 3.97
CA ARG A 248 -20.00 -1.45 4.84
C ARG A 248 -21.49 -1.28 4.66
N TRP A 249 -22.02 -1.44 3.45
CA TRP A 249 -23.46 -1.42 3.19
C TRP A 249 -24.16 -2.58 3.89
N HIS A 250 -23.57 -3.80 3.84
CA HIS A 250 -24.04 -4.94 4.63
C HIS A 250 -24.08 -4.62 6.15
N GLU A 251 -23.03 -4.02 6.68
CA GLU A 251 -22.98 -3.67 8.11
C GLU A 251 -24.13 -2.74 8.53
N MET A 252 -24.47 -1.76 7.68
CA MET A 252 -25.55 -0.81 7.96
C MET A 252 -26.96 -1.38 7.77
N HIS A 253 -27.13 -2.32 6.86
CA HIS A 253 -28.47 -2.78 6.43
C HIS A 253 -28.72 -4.28 6.62
N HIS A 254 -27.73 -5.03 7.12
CA HIS A 254 -27.80 -6.47 7.41
C HIS A 254 -28.27 -7.32 6.22
N ARG A 255 -27.75 -7.04 5.03
CA ARG A 255 -28.08 -7.75 3.78
C ARG A 255 -27.10 -8.91 3.55
N PRO A 256 -27.45 -10.18 3.81
CA PRO A 256 -26.52 -11.32 3.71
C PRO A 256 -25.95 -11.51 2.31
N GLU A 257 -26.72 -11.16 1.27
CA GLU A 257 -26.31 -11.22 -0.12
C GLU A 257 -25.14 -10.26 -0.44
N ASP A 258 -25.03 -9.14 0.26
CA ASP A 258 -23.92 -8.19 0.09
C ASP A 258 -22.63 -8.72 0.73
N LEU A 259 -22.74 -9.35 1.91
CA LEU A 259 -21.62 -10.05 2.54
C LEU A 259 -21.10 -11.18 1.63
N ALA A 260 -22.01 -12.04 1.15
CA ALA A 260 -21.65 -13.15 0.26
C ALA A 260 -20.98 -12.65 -1.03
N PHE A 261 -21.43 -11.52 -1.55
CA PHE A 261 -20.83 -10.91 -2.73
C PHE A 261 -19.44 -10.35 -2.47
N ALA A 262 -19.24 -9.59 -1.37
CA ALA A 262 -17.92 -9.10 -0.97
C ALA A 262 -16.92 -10.24 -0.75
N GLU A 263 -17.36 -11.36 -0.13
CA GLU A 263 -16.54 -12.55 0.00
C GLU A 263 -16.18 -13.19 -1.35
N THR A 264 -17.11 -13.18 -2.30
CA THR A 264 -16.86 -13.70 -3.67
C THR A 264 -15.81 -12.87 -4.38
N LEU A 265 -15.90 -11.53 -4.29
CA LEU A 265 -14.92 -10.61 -4.86
C LEU A 265 -13.54 -10.83 -4.25
N TYR A 266 -13.46 -10.97 -2.93
CA TYR A 266 -12.18 -11.24 -2.27
C TYR A 266 -11.58 -12.60 -2.67
N LYS A 267 -12.39 -13.65 -2.77
CA LYS A 267 -11.93 -14.97 -3.23
C LYS A 267 -11.39 -14.94 -4.66
N GLN A 268 -12.06 -14.22 -5.56
CA GLN A 268 -11.57 -14.01 -6.94
C GLN A 268 -10.23 -13.28 -6.94
N TYR A 269 -10.12 -12.20 -6.17
CA TYR A 269 -8.88 -11.45 -6.03
C TYR A 269 -7.74 -12.32 -5.51
N ARG A 270 -7.97 -13.04 -4.40
CA ARG A 270 -6.96 -13.90 -3.77
C ARG A 270 -6.45 -14.98 -4.73
N ALA A 271 -7.36 -15.61 -5.47
CA ALA A 271 -7.03 -16.69 -6.38
C ALA A 271 -6.35 -16.23 -7.68
N LEU A 272 -6.69 -15.03 -8.19
CA LEU A 272 -6.35 -14.63 -9.57
C LEU A 272 -5.50 -13.36 -9.64
N ALA A 273 -5.39 -12.60 -8.57
CA ALA A 273 -4.72 -11.29 -8.61
C ALA A 273 -3.86 -10.96 -7.38
N MET A 274 -3.92 -11.71 -6.29
CA MET A 274 -2.97 -11.56 -5.19
C MET A 274 -1.63 -12.18 -5.59
N THR A 275 -0.55 -11.43 -5.46
CA THR A 275 0.79 -11.91 -5.80
C THR A 275 1.36 -12.83 -4.70
N GLU A 276 2.46 -13.51 -5.02
CA GLU A 276 3.17 -14.35 -4.06
C GLU A 276 3.80 -13.55 -2.90
N THR A 277 3.95 -12.23 -3.07
CA THR A 277 4.41 -11.28 -2.04
C THR A 277 3.25 -10.57 -1.32
N PHE A 278 2.02 -11.05 -1.48
CA PHE A 278 0.81 -10.47 -0.89
C PHE A 278 0.53 -9.02 -1.31
N GLU A 279 0.88 -8.72 -2.55
CA GLU A 279 0.47 -7.52 -3.23
C GLU A 279 -0.57 -7.87 -4.29
N ASN A 280 -0.84 -6.98 -5.25
CA ASN A 280 -1.84 -7.20 -6.28
C ASN A 280 -1.26 -7.16 -7.70
N TYR A 281 -1.86 -7.91 -8.61
CA TYR A 281 -1.89 -7.51 -10.01
C TYR A 281 -2.88 -6.35 -10.12
N ASN A 282 -2.46 -5.23 -10.67
CA ASN A 282 -3.32 -4.05 -10.72
C ASN A 282 -4.57 -4.27 -11.60
N TRP A 283 -4.50 -5.17 -12.55
CA TRP A 283 -5.65 -5.65 -13.34
C TRP A 283 -5.68 -7.16 -13.38
N PHE A 284 -6.87 -7.74 -13.34
CA PHE A 284 -7.02 -9.15 -13.64
C PHE A 284 -6.38 -9.49 -14.99
N ASN A 285 -5.83 -10.69 -15.12
CA ASN A 285 -5.16 -11.19 -16.33
C ASN A 285 -3.94 -10.38 -16.80
N LYS A 286 -3.46 -9.38 -16.05
CA LYS A 286 -2.29 -8.53 -16.36
C LYS A 286 -1.27 -8.56 -15.21
N PRO A 287 -0.42 -9.60 -15.13
CA PRO A 287 0.45 -9.82 -13.96
C PRO A 287 1.73 -8.97 -13.94
N GLN A 288 1.81 -7.88 -14.70
CA GLN A 288 3.04 -7.10 -14.86
C GLN A 288 3.23 -6.02 -13.83
N TRP A 289 2.14 -5.55 -13.23
CA TRP A 289 2.13 -4.32 -12.43
C TRP A 289 1.41 -4.48 -11.11
N THR A 290 2.01 -3.99 -10.02
CA THR A 290 1.38 -3.88 -8.71
C THR A 290 1.24 -2.42 -8.30
N GLU A 291 0.21 -2.14 -7.50
CA GLU A 291 -0.11 -0.81 -6.99
C GLU A 291 -0.45 -0.87 -5.51
N ALA A 292 0.20 -0.01 -4.71
CA ALA A 292 0.01 0.02 -3.26
C ALA A 292 -1.45 0.28 -2.85
N CYS A 293 -2.24 1.04 -3.65
CA CYS A 293 -3.66 1.25 -3.36
C CYS A 293 -4.43 -0.07 -3.22
N GLY A 294 -4.23 -1.01 -4.16
CA GLY A 294 -4.88 -2.32 -4.09
C GLY A 294 -4.41 -3.18 -2.90
N VAL A 295 -3.14 -3.04 -2.50
CA VAL A 295 -2.60 -3.71 -1.31
C VAL A 295 -3.30 -3.21 -0.04
N ILE A 296 -3.48 -1.89 0.07
CA ILE A 296 -4.14 -1.26 1.22
C ILE A 296 -5.61 -1.65 1.28
N ASP A 297 -6.31 -1.62 0.13
CA ASP A 297 -7.71 -2.04 0.08
C ASP A 297 -7.88 -3.52 0.44
N SER A 298 -6.97 -4.39 0.00
CA SER A 298 -7.01 -5.81 0.37
C SER A 298 -6.80 -6.03 1.87
N PHE A 299 -5.91 -5.24 2.50
CA PHE A 299 -5.70 -5.26 3.95
C PHE A 299 -6.97 -4.84 4.71
N ILE A 300 -7.55 -3.70 4.34
CA ILE A 300 -8.77 -3.19 4.99
C ILE A 300 -9.92 -4.17 4.81
N LEU A 301 -10.16 -4.63 3.57
CA LEU A 301 -11.23 -5.57 3.27
C LEU A 301 -11.11 -6.88 4.04
N THR A 302 -9.90 -7.44 4.18
CA THR A 302 -9.69 -8.70 4.92
C THR A 302 -9.97 -8.56 6.40
N VAL A 303 -9.58 -7.44 7.02
CA VAL A 303 -9.91 -7.16 8.43
C VAL A 303 -11.42 -7.02 8.62
N ASP A 304 -12.09 -6.32 7.71
CA ASP A 304 -13.55 -6.15 7.79
C ASP A 304 -14.29 -7.46 7.50
N LEU A 305 -13.84 -8.29 6.56
CA LEU A 305 -14.39 -9.63 6.35
C LEU A 305 -14.21 -10.53 7.57
N TRP A 306 -13.02 -10.52 8.21
CA TRP A 306 -12.83 -11.21 9.48
C TRP A 306 -13.83 -10.70 10.54
N ARG A 307 -13.96 -9.41 10.70
CA ARG A 307 -14.85 -8.79 11.67
C ARG A 307 -16.31 -9.20 11.47
N GLN A 308 -16.77 -9.29 10.23
CA GLN A 308 -18.16 -9.66 9.88
C GLN A 308 -18.42 -11.18 9.93
N THR A 309 -17.40 -12.00 9.67
CA THR A 309 -17.59 -13.45 9.52
C THR A 309 -17.03 -14.28 10.66
N GLY A 310 -16.06 -13.74 11.42
CA GLY A 310 -15.29 -14.47 12.43
C GLY A 310 -14.29 -15.46 11.85
N ARG A 311 -14.17 -15.57 10.52
CA ARG A 311 -13.30 -16.56 9.90
C ARG A 311 -11.83 -16.14 9.95
N ALA A 312 -11.03 -16.95 10.64
CA ALA A 312 -9.62 -16.68 10.90
C ALA A 312 -8.75 -16.53 9.65
N ASN A 313 -9.08 -17.21 8.55
CA ASN A 313 -8.31 -17.11 7.30
C ASN A 313 -8.24 -15.68 6.75
N TYR A 314 -9.27 -14.86 6.93
CA TYR A 314 -9.22 -13.45 6.54
C TYR A 314 -8.24 -12.65 7.41
N LEU A 315 -8.21 -12.93 8.71
CA LEU A 315 -7.25 -12.27 9.60
C LEU A 315 -5.82 -12.71 9.34
N GLU A 316 -5.61 -13.99 9.02
CA GLU A 316 -4.30 -14.51 8.59
C GLU A 316 -3.82 -13.86 7.30
N ASP A 317 -4.68 -13.76 6.28
CA ASP A 317 -4.36 -13.02 5.06
C ASP A 317 -4.05 -11.54 5.37
N ALA A 318 -4.79 -10.89 6.30
CA ALA A 318 -4.50 -9.52 6.71
C ALA A 318 -3.10 -9.36 7.32
N HIS A 319 -2.65 -10.31 8.16
CA HIS A 319 -1.27 -10.31 8.67
C HIS A 319 -0.24 -10.46 7.55
N LEU A 320 -0.48 -11.39 6.62
CA LEU A 320 0.43 -11.64 5.51
C LEU A 320 0.52 -10.43 4.57
N ILE A 321 -0.60 -9.78 4.30
CA ILE A 321 -0.65 -8.54 3.51
C ILE A 321 0.07 -7.40 4.26
N LEU A 322 -0.20 -7.22 5.55
CA LEU A 322 0.43 -6.17 6.35
C LEU A 322 1.95 -6.27 6.33
N PHE A 323 2.48 -7.46 6.63
CA PHE A 323 3.92 -7.65 6.82
C PHE A 323 4.71 -7.91 5.53
N ASN A 324 4.07 -8.35 4.44
CA ASN A 324 4.77 -8.67 3.20
C ASN A 324 4.37 -7.79 2.00
N GLY A 325 3.20 -7.17 2.03
CA GLY A 325 2.71 -6.26 0.98
C GLY A 325 2.74 -4.80 1.40
N LEU A 326 2.04 -4.45 2.50
CA LEU A 326 1.81 -3.05 2.87
C LEU A 326 3.07 -2.39 3.46
N LEU A 327 3.59 -2.89 4.58
CA LEU A 327 4.75 -2.26 5.25
C LEU A 327 6.00 -2.25 4.37
N PRO A 328 6.35 -3.33 3.63
CA PRO A 328 7.46 -3.29 2.68
C PRO A 328 7.24 -2.38 1.48
N GLY A 329 6.00 -2.06 1.16
CA GLY A 329 5.65 -1.12 0.09
C GLY A 329 5.96 0.34 0.41
N GLN A 330 6.20 0.69 1.69
CA GLN A 330 6.57 2.04 2.08
C GLN A 330 8.00 2.38 1.68
N LEU A 331 8.18 3.46 0.97
CA LEU A 331 9.49 3.99 0.56
C LEU A 331 10.18 4.71 1.72
N HIS A 332 11.49 4.94 1.60
CA HIS A 332 12.29 5.59 2.63
C HIS A 332 11.83 7.02 2.97
N ASN A 333 11.22 7.72 2.00
CA ASN A 333 10.62 9.04 2.22
C ASN A 333 9.24 8.99 2.89
N GLY A 334 8.70 7.81 3.14
CA GLY A 334 7.36 7.62 3.70
C GLY A 334 6.24 7.54 2.67
N GLY A 335 6.54 7.70 1.38
CA GLY A 335 5.60 7.51 0.28
C GLY A 335 5.35 6.05 -0.07
N PHE A 336 4.45 5.84 -1.00
CA PHE A 336 4.12 4.53 -1.58
C PHE A 336 4.01 4.63 -3.09
N GLY A 337 4.06 3.51 -3.78
CA GLY A 337 4.06 3.58 -5.22
C GLY A 337 3.64 2.31 -5.94
N THR A 338 4.12 2.23 -7.15
CA THR A 338 3.82 1.20 -8.11
C THR A 338 5.11 0.53 -8.57
N GLY A 339 5.02 -0.69 -9.05
CA GLY A 339 6.19 -1.40 -9.56
C GLY A 339 5.82 -2.69 -10.29
N PRO A 340 6.82 -3.37 -10.86
CA PRO A 340 6.60 -4.68 -11.47
C PRO A 340 6.19 -5.70 -10.40
N CYS A 341 5.28 -6.57 -10.75
CA CYS A 341 4.92 -7.70 -9.91
C CYS A 341 6.07 -8.70 -9.81
N VAL A 342 6.19 -9.34 -8.65
CA VAL A 342 7.10 -10.44 -8.39
C VAL A 342 6.27 -11.72 -8.26
N GLY A 343 6.70 -12.81 -8.88
CA GLY A 343 6.04 -14.10 -8.72
C GLY A 343 6.07 -14.98 -9.98
N HIS A 344 5.41 -16.12 -9.88
CA HIS A 344 5.46 -17.16 -10.91
C HIS A 344 4.88 -16.74 -12.26
N ALA A 345 3.80 -15.96 -12.26
CA ALA A 345 3.16 -15.53 -13.49
C ALA A 345 4.04 -14.60 -14.34
N THR A 346 5.00 -13.92 -13.72
CA THR A 346 5.96 -13.03 -14.40
C THR A 346 7.30 -13.70 -14.66
N GLY A 347 7.55 -14.85 -14.06
CA GLY A 347 8.87 -15.51 -14.08
C GLY A 347 9.98 -14.69 -13.38
N THR A 348 9.62 -13.67 -12.61
CA THR A 348 10.59 -12.82 -11.92
C THR A 348 10.61 -13.11 -10.44
N CYS A 349 11.80 -13.45 -9.93
CA CYS A 349 12.10 -13.56 -8.49
C CYS A 349 12.83 -12.32 -7.98
N ARG A 350 12.79 -11.21 -8.71
CA ARG A 350 13.60 -10.04 -8.39
C ARG A 350 12.98 -9.22 -7.28
N THR A 351 13.85 -8.64 -6.49
CA THR A 351 13.52 -7.62 -5.50
C THR A 351 12.78 -6.48 -6.15
N LYS A 352 11.74 -6.08 -5.49
CA LYS A 352 10.82 -5.08 -5.88
C LYS A 352 11.40 -3.67 -5.72
N LEU A 353 11.48 -2.96 -6.81
CA LEU A 353 11.73 -1.53 -6.80
C LEU A 353 10.42 -0.83 -7.16
N HIS A 354 9.76 -0.23 -6.15
CA HIS A 354 8.63 0.66 -6.39
C HIS A 354 9.11 2.06 -6.68
N SER A 355 8.47 2.69 -7.66
CA SER A 355 8.53 4.14 -7.84
C SER A 355 7.37 4.78 -7.09
N GLU A 356 7.61 5.90 -6.43
CA GLU A 356 6.55 6.61 -5.73
C GLU A 356 5.47 7.08 -6.71
N ALA A 357 4.22 6.83 -6.35
CA ALA A 357 3.05 7.39 -6.98
C ALA A 357 2.43 8.41 -6.01
N ALA A 358 3.04 9.60 -5.95
CA ALA A 358 2.65 10.65 -5.02
C ALA A 358 1.24 11.18 -5.30
N PHE A 359 0.73 10.98 -6.53
CA PHE A 359 -0.60 11.40 -6.93
C PHE A 359 -1.73 10.51 -6.40
N CYS A 360 -1.43 9.27 -5.94
CA CYS A 360 -2.45 8.34 -5.40
C CYS A 360 -1.93 7.47 -4.25
N CYS A 361 -0.87 6.68 -4.45
CA CYS A 361 -0.47 5.63 -3.52
C CYS A 361 0.08 6.15 -2.20
N SER A 362 0.81 7.28 -2.19
CA SER A 362 1.39 7.82 -0.97
C SER A 362 0.34 8.17 0.07
N MET A 363 -0.77 8.78 -0.34
CA MET A 363 -1.88 9.13 0.53
C MET A 363 -2.63 7.90 1.04
N ARG A 364 -2.87 6.92 0.13
CA ARG A 364 -3.49 5.64 0.50
C ARG A 364 -2.61 4.83 1.44
N GLY A 365 -1.28 4.84 1.24
CA GLY A 365 -0.33 4.22 2.15
C GLY A 365 -0.44 4.75 3.57
N GLY A 366 -0.58 6.08 3.70
CA GLY A 366 -0.85 6.73 4.99
C GLY A 366 -2.14 6.22 5.64
N GLU A 367 -3.21 6.06 4.89
CA GLU A 367 -4.45 5.43 5.38
C GLU A 367 -4.21 3.99 5.84
N GLY A 368 -3.53 3.17 5.05
CA GLY A 368 -3.26 1.78 5.40
C GLY A 368 -2.50 1.62 6.71
N ILE A 369 -1.49 2.45 6.95
CA ILE A 369 -0.73 2.43 8.21
C ILE A 369 -1.58 2.94 9.38
N ALA A 370 -2.36 4.01 9.20
CA ALA A 370 -3.26 4.50 10.23
C ALA A 370 -4.31 3.44 10.62
N ARG A 371 -4.88 2.74 9.64
CA ARG A 371 -5.80 1.63 9.90
C ARG A 371 -5.10 0.44 10.59
N ALA A 372 -3.85 0.12 10.26
CA ALA A 372 -3.09 -0.92 10.97
C ALA A 372 -2.90 -0.58 12.46
N ILE A 373 -2.68 0.69 12.79
CA ILE A 373 -2.66 1.16 14.18
C ILE A 373 -4.03 0.97 14.82
N GLN A 374 -5.09 1.43 14.19
CA GLN A 374 -6.46 1.36 14.71
C GLN A 374 -6.90 -0.09 14.95
N TYR A 375 -6.51 -1.01 14.09
CA TYR A 375 -6.91 -2.41 14.15
C TYR A 375 -6.16 -3.24 15.22
N SER A 376 -5.26 -2.64 15.99
CA SER A 376 -4.57 -3.34 17.09
C SER A 376 -5.52 -3.79 18.19
N TYR A 377 -6.63 -3.07 18.39
CA TYR A 377 -7.65 -3.41 19.39
C TYR A 377 -9.05 -3.26 18.82
N PHE A 378 -9.86 -4.27 19.10
CA PHE A 378 -11.31 -4.22 18.92
C PHE A 378 -11.99 -4.48 20.24
N GLN A 379 -13.15 -3.88 20.44
CA GLN A 379 -13.95 -4.12 21.63
C GLN A 379 -15.44 -4.13 21.35
N ASN A 380 -16.17 -4.79 22.21
CA ASN A 380 -17.59 -4.58 22.45
C ASN A 380 -17.84 -4.39 23.96
N LYS A 381 -19.10 -4.45 24.41
CA LYS A 381 -19.45 -4.22 25.82
C LYS A 381 -18.76 -5.16 26.82
N ASP A 382 -18.40 -6.39 26.40
CA ASP A 382 -17.91 -7.44 27.31
C ASP A 382 -16.54 -8.04 26.91
N THR A 383 -16.06 -7.71 25.71
CA THR A 383 -14.89 -8.39 25.13
C THR A 383 -13.90 -7.40 24.55
N VAL A 384 -12.63 -7.64 24.81
CA VAL A 384 -11.48 -7.01 24.13
C VAL A 384 -10.83 -8.03 23.23
N VAL A 385 -10.55 -7.66 22.00
CA VAL A 385 -9.87 -8.54 21.01
C VAL A 385 -8.60 -7.86 20.53
N LEU A 386 -7.51 -8.58 20.56
CA LEU A 386 -6.21 -8.19 20.02
C LEU A 386 -5.94 -9.01 18.75
N PRO A 387 -6.46 -8.57 17.59
CA PRO A 387 -6.22 -9.29 16.34
C PRO A 387 -4.82 -9.05 15.80
N PHE A 388 -4.21 -7.88 16.09
CA PHE A 388 -2.84 -7.54 15.73
C PHE A 388 -2.04 -7.18 16.98
N TYR A 389 -0.80 -7.63 17.00
CA TYR A 389 0.13 -7.31 18.06
C TYR A 389 1.03 -6.14 17.65
N SER A 390 0.93 -5.04 18.40
CA SER A 390 1.72 -3.83 18.16
C SER A 390 2.10 -3.16 19.48
N ASN A 391 3.22 -2.46 19.50
CA ASN A 391 3.64 -1.70 20.66
C ASN A 391 2.78 -0.44 20.82
N GLY A 392 2.46 -0.09 22.07
CA GLY A 392 1.72 1.11 22.39
C GLY A 392 0.84 1.01 23.63
N THR A 393 0.06 2.05 23.88
CA THR A 393 -0.97 2.07 24.94
C THR A 393 -2.34 2.28 24.35
N ALA A 394 -3.35 1.74 25.02
CA ALA A 394 -4.75 1.90 24.64
C ALA A 394 -5.62 2.19 25.86
N THR A 395 -6.63 3.05 25.69
CA THR A 395 -7.69 3.28 26.67
C THR A 395 -8.93 2.50 26.23
N LEU A 396 -9.35 1.54 27.01
CA LEU A 396 -10.56 0.74 26.76
C LEU A 396 -11.70 1.31 27.57
N ARG A 397 -12.85 1.53 26.93
CA ARG A 397 -14.02 2.17 27.54
C ARG A 397 -15.16 1.18 27.63
N PHE A 398 -15.69 1.00 28.84
CA PHE A 398 -16.81 0.13 29.12
C PHE A 398 -17.88 0.93 29.89
N ALA A 399 -19.07 0.35 30.03
CA ALA A 399 -20.14 0.98 30.80
C ALA A 399 -19.77 1.16 32.29
N GLU A 400 -18.93 0.25 32.81
CA GLU A 400 -18.49 0.23 34.22
C GLU A 400 -17.29 1.15 34.48
N GLY A 401 -16.66 1.73 33.46
CA GLY A 401 -15.50 2.60 33.60
C GLY A 401 -14.47 2.41 32.49
N THR A 402 -13.27 2.95 32.72
CA THR A 402 -12.17 2.90 31.77
C THR A 402 -10.99 2.14 32.32
N CYS A 403 -10.20 1.55 31.43
CA CYS A 403 -8.88 1.04 31.77
C CYS A 403 -7.86 1.41 30.70
N LYS A 404 -6.63 1.66 31.14
CA LYS A 404 -5.48 1.93 30.25
C LYS A 404 -4.56 0.73 30.26
N VAL A 405 -4.22 0.26 29.07
CA VAL A 405 -3.34 -0.89 28.90
C VAL A 405 -2.11 -0.52 28.08
N ARG A 406 -1.00 -1.22 28.31
CA ARG A 406 0.21 -1.18 27.48
C ARG A 406 0.40 -2.53 26.84
N GLN A 407 0.67 -2.54 25.55
CA GLN A 407 1.10 -3.72 24.82
C GLN A 407 2.56 -3.56 24.39
N GLU A 408 3.38 -4.57 24.70
CA GLU A 408 4.76 -4.70 24.26
C GLU A 408 4.91 -6.03 23.53
N THR A 409 5.55 -6.04 22.37
CA THR A 409 5.64 -7.24 21.55
C THR A 409 6.91 -7.28 20.71
N GLY A 410 7.43 -8.49 20.51
CA GLY A 410 8.44 -8.80 19.50
C GLY A 410 7.87 -9.29 18.16
N TYR A 411 6.54 -9.39 18.05
CA TYR A 411 5.87 -9.81 16.82
C TYR A 411 6.05 -8.75 15.71
N PRO A 412 6.28 -9.13 14.46
CA PRO A 412 6.17 -10.46 13.85
C PRO A 412 7.41 -11.36 13.96
N HIS A 413 8.53 -10.92 14.55
CA HIS A 413 9.76 -11.69 14.63
C HIS A 413 9.76 -12.74 15.74
N LYS A 414 8.99 -12.49 16.80
CA LYS A 414 8.86 -13.38 17.95
C LYS A 414 7.41 -13.42 18.38
N GLY A 415 6.91 -14.62 18.62
CA GLY A 415 5.58 -14.81 19.20
C GLY A 415 5.56 -14.48 20.70
N GLN A 416 5.88 -13.25 21.07
CA GLN A 416 5.89 -12.75 22.44
C GLN A 416 5.08 -11.47 22.54
N VAL A 417 4.10 -11.47 23.43
CA VAL A 417 3.24 -10.31 23.69
C VAL A 417 3.09 -10.16 25.21
N ARG A 418 3.30 -8.95 25.70
CA ARG A 418 3.05 -8.57 27.09
C ARG A 418 2.00 -7.47 27.10
N LEU A 419 0.90 -7.71 27.79
CA LEU A 419 -0.15 -6.73 28.03
C LEU A 419 -0.19 -6.42 29.52
N GLU A 420 -0.13 -5.13 29.88
CA GLU A 420 -0.18 -4.65 31.26
C GLU A 420 -1.30 -3.65 31.46
N VAL A 421 -2.10 -3.82 32.48
CA VAL A 421 -3.10 -2.85 32.91
C VAL A 421 -2.40 -1.75 33.73
N LEU A 422 -2.21 -0.58 33.16
CA LEU A 422 -1.53 0.56 33.80
C LEU A 422 -2.43 1.27 34.79
N GLU A 423 -3.71 1.45 34.41
CA GLU A 423 -4.73 2.15 35.17
C GLU A 423 -6.05 1.42 35.00
N SER A 424 -6.88 1.39 36.05
CA SER A 424 -8.25 0.87 35.98
C SER A 424 -9.15 1.65 36.92
N GLN A 425 -10.30 2.05 36.41
CA GLN A 425 -11.42 2.58 37.17
C GLN A 425 -12.54 1.52 37.31
N MET A 426 -12.23 0.29 36.96
CA MET A 426 -13.19 -0.81 36.89
C MET A 426 -12.97 -1.80 38.02
N ASN A 427 -14.07 -2.40 38.45
CA ASN A 427 -14.05 -3.60 39.31
C ASN A 427 -14.92 -4.68 38.64
N ALA A 428 -14.52 -5.05 37.41
CA ALA A 428 -15.26 -5.99 36.59
C ALA A 428 -14.31 -6.94 35.85
N GLU A 429 -14.79 -8.12 35.56
CA GLU A 429 -14.08 -9.03 34.66
C GLU A 429 -14.54 -8.78 33.22
N LYS A 430 -13.60 -8.89 32.29
CA LYS A 430 -13.85 -8.82 30.84
C LYS A 430 -13.18 -10.01 30.16
N LYS A 431 -13.77 -10.39 29.03
CA LYS A 431 -13.23 -11.42 28.17
C LYS A 431 -12.14 -10.81 27.30
N TRP A 432 -10.99 -11.47 27.24
CA TRP A 432 -9.87 -11.10 26.38
C TRP A 432 -9.64 -12.19 25.36
N ARG A 433 -9.45 -11.79 24.11
CA ARG A 433 -9.19 -12.69 23.00
C ARG A 433 -7.87 -12.28 22.34
N PHE A 434 -6.89 -13.15 22.42
CA PHE A 434 -5.55 -12.98 21.83
C PHE A 434 -5.46 -13.84 20.59
N PHE A 435 -5.05 -13.27 19.45
CA PHE A 435 -4.93 -13.99 18.20
C PHE A 435 -3.85 -15.07 18.28
N VAL A 436 -4.19 -16.28 17.87
CA VAL A 436 -3.28 -17.42 17.76
C VAL A 436 -3.23 -17.83 16.29
N PRO A 437 -2.23 -17.35 15.54
CA PRO A 437 -2.15 -17.63 14.12
C PRO A 437 -1.87 -19.10 13.83
N SER A 438 -2.22 -19.56 12.63
CA SER A 438 -1.99 -20.96 12.22
C SER A 438 -0.50 -21.35 12.20
N TRP A 439 0.40 -20.37 12.05
CA TRP A 439 1.86 -20.57 12.16
C TRP A 439 2.40 -20.58 13.59
N ALA A 440 1.57 -20.47 14.61
CA ALA A 440 1.98 -20.75 15.97
C ALA A 440 2.04 -22.26 16.19
N LEU A 441 3.19 -22.78 16.62
CA LEU A 441 3.35 -24.20 16.94
C LEU A 441 2.45 -24.59 18.12
N LYS A 442 1.57 -25.55 17.94
CA LYS A 442 0.47 -25.89 18.88
C LYS A 442 0.95 -26.10 20.30
N ASP A 443 2.03 -26.84 20.48
CA ASP A 443 2.55 -27.21 21.81
C ASP A 443 3.38 -26.09 22.46
N SER A 444 3.63 -25.00 21.74
CA SER A 444 4.44 -23.88 22.24
C SER A 444 3.59 -22.72 22.77
N PHE A 445 2.27 -22.73 22.53
CA PHE A 445 1.39 -21.66 22.94
C PHE A 445 1.14 -21.65 24.44
N GLU A 446 1.41 -20.54 25.10
CA GLU A 446 1.22 -20.35 26.52
C GLU A 446 0.67 -18.94 26.83
N ILE A 447 -0.28 -18.88 27.76
CA ILE A 447 -0.71 -17.62 28.39
C ILE A 447 -0.35 -17.69 29.88
N ARG A 448 0.23 -16.59 30.39
CA ARG A 448 0.44 -16.36 31.82
C ARG A 448 -0.28 -15.09 32.26
N VAL A 449 -0.87 -15.16 33.44
CA VAL A 449 -1.45 -14.00 34.11
C VAL A 449 -0.71 -13.80 35.44
N ASN A 450 -0.08 -12.65 35.60
CA ASN A 450 0.76 -12.35 36.75
C ASN A 450 1.80 -13.45 37.04
N GLY A 451 2.43 -13.98 35.99
CA GLY A 451 3.41 -15.04 36.02
C GLY A 451 2.83 -16.45 36.15
N LYS A 452 1.57 -16.63 36.48
CA LYS A 452 0.92 -17.93 36.62
C LYS A 452 0.37 -18.40 35.27
N LYS A 453 0.68 -19.63 34.87
CA LYS A 453 0.15 -20.24 33.65
C LYS A 453 -1.34 -20.48 33.77
N GLU A 454 -2.07 -20.03 32.74
CA GLU A 454 -3.52 -20.19 32.63
C GLU A 454 -3.86 -21.11 31.44
N LYS A 455 -5.07 -21.66 31.47
CA LYS A 455 -5.61 -22.52 30.41
C LYS A 455 -6.71 -21.78 29.66
N PRO A 456 -6.39 -21.11 28.52
CA PRO A 456 -7.40 -20.41 27.75
C PRO A 456 -8.32 -21.37 27.01
N ARG A 457 -9.49 -20.89 26.65
CA ARG A 457 -10.33 -21.55 25.65
C ARG A 457 -9.80 -21.16 24.26
N LEU A 458 -9.45 -22.13 23.44
CA LEU A 458 -9.09 -21.90 22.05
C LEU A 458 -10.32 -22.00 21.17
N ALA A 459 -10.65 -20.93 20.47
CA ALA A 459 -11.78 -20.86 19.54
C ALA A 459 -11.48 -19.85 18.41
N ASP A 460 -11.78 -20.23 17.18
CA ASP A 460 -11.69 -19.34 15.98
C ASP A 460 -10.32 -18.64 15.84
N SER A 461 -9.23 -19.37 16.09
CA SER A 461 -7.85 -18.84 16.11
C SER A 461 -7.61 -17.77 17.18
N PHE A 462 -8.35 -17.81 18.28
CA PHE A 462 -8.11 -16.97 19.45
C PHE A 462 -7.99 -17.79 20.71
N ALA A 463 -7.09 -17.35 21.59
CA ALA A 463 -7.06 -17.77 22.97
C ALA A 463 -7.92 -16.81 23.79
N GLU A 464 -8.98 -17.35 24.39
CA GLU A 464 -9.96 -16.61 25.16
C GLU A 464 -9.76 -16.85 26.64
N ILE A 465 -9.69 -15.77 27.41
CA ILE A 465 -9.54 -15.79 28.87
C ILE A 465 -10.38 -14.67 29.48
N THR A 466 -10.98 -14.94 30.64
CA THR A 466 -11.70 -13.93 31.42
C THR A 466 -10.82 -13.47 32.57
N LEU A 467 -10.62 -12.16 32.68
CA LEU A 467 -9.71 -11.54 33.64
C LEU A 467 -10.37 -10.35 34.33
N PRO A 468 -10.11 -10.17 35.63
CA PRO A 468 -10.42 -8.90 36.27
C PRO A 468 -9.51 -7.80 35.71
N ILE A 469 -10.09 -6.65 35.41
CA ILE A 469 -9.34 -5.49 34.95
C ILE A 469 -8.88 -4.67 36.14
N VAL A 470 -7.77 -5.07 36.73
CA VAL A 470 -7.17 -4.43 37.89
C VAL A 470 -5.78 -3.88 37.52
N ARG A 471 -5.45 -2.70 38.02
CA ARG A 471 -4.10 -2.10 37.83
C ARG A 471 -3.02 -3.10 38.24
N GLY A 472 -2.00 -3.24 37.40
CA GLY A 472 -0.89 -4.15 37.63
C GLY A 472 -1.14 -5.59 37.13
N THR A 473 -2.33 -5.89 36.59
CA THR A 473 -2.54 -7.17 35.92
C THR A 473 -1.66 -7.23 34.67
N VAL A 474 -0.85 -8.30 34.57
CA VAL A 474 0.04 -8.58 33.44
C VAL A 474 -0.40 -9.86 32.76
N VAL A 475 -0.62 -9.80 31.45
CA VAL A 475 -0.85 -10.98 30.61
C VAL A 475 0.30 -11.16 29.66
N GLU A 476 0.91 -12.33 29.66
CA GLU A 476 1.97 -12.70 28.74
C GLU A 476 1.47 -13.82 27.83
N VAL A 477 1.58 -13.60 26.52
CA VAL A 477 1.28 -14.59 25.48
C VAL A 477 2.59 -14.94 24.79
N VAL A 478 2.91 -16.22 24.75
CA VAL A 478 4.14 -16.71 24.13
C VAL A 478 3.81 -17.90 23.23
N PHE A 479 4.39 -17.90 22.04
CA PHE A 479 4.36 -19.04 21.12
C PHE A 479 5.61 -19.06 20.25
N GLN A 480 6.04 -20.24 19.85
CA GLN A 480 7.06 -20.41 18.81
C GLN A 480 6.37 -20.30 17.45
N GLN A 481 7.03 -19.63 16.54
CA GLN A 481 6.56 -19.49 15.16
C GLN A 481 7.12 -20.63 14.31
N GLU A 482 6.27 -21.17 13.44
CA GLU A 482 6.68 -22.14 12.45
C GLU A 482 7.58 -21.47 11.42
N ARG A 483 8.70 -22.12 11.14
CA ARG A 483 9.59 -21.80 10.03
C ARG A 483 9.51 -22.91 8.99
N GLY A 484 9.26 -22.57 7.75
CA GLY A 484 9.18 -23.61 6.74
C GLY A 484 8.43 -23.22 5.47
N PRO A 485 8.22 -24.22 4.62
CA PRO A 485 7.56 -24.05 3.34
C PRO A 485 6.05 -23.93 3.51
N ARG A 486 5.45 -23.08 2.67
CA ARG A 486 3.99 -22.98 2.49
C ARG A 486 3.66 -22.98 0.98
N PRO A 487 2.48 -23.47 0.58
CA PRO A 487 2.06 -23.47 -0.82
C PRO A 487 1.96 -22.03 -1.35
N ALA A 488 2.03 -21.90 -2.66
CA ALA A 488 1.82 -20.64 -3.36
C ALA A 488 0.42 -20.06 -3.08
N VAL A 489 0.26 -18.74 -3.16
CA VAL A 489 -1.06 -18.08 -3.05
C VAL A 489 -1.95 -18.49 -4.22
N GLN A 490 -1.38 -18.46 -5.42
CA GLN A 490 -2.05 -18.80 -6.66
C GLN A 490 -1.76 -20.27 -7.04
N GLU A 491 -2.31 -21.20 -6.26
CA GLU A 491 -2.01 -22.63 -6.38
C GLU A 491 -2.18 -23.18 -7.81
N GLU A 492 -3.20 -22.72 -8.54
CA GLU A 492 -3.44 -23.14 -9.92
C GLU A 492 -2.39 -22.60 -10.92
N LEU A 493 -1.97 -21.34 -10.76
CA LEU A 493 -1.00 -20.69 -11.64
C LEU A 493 0.45 -21.03 -11.28
N ALA A 494 0.70 -21.32 -10.02
CA ALA A 494 2.02 -21.60 -9.47
C ALA A 494 2.13 -23.06 -8.97
N LYS A 495 1.55 -23.99 -9.70
CA LYS A 495 1.46 -25.39 -9.33
C LYS A 495 2.82 -26.00 -8.98
N GLY A 496 2.92 -26.49 -7.74
CA GLY A 496 4.15 -27.07 -7.20
C GLY A 496 5.18 -26.06 -6.69
N ALA A 497 4.90 -24.77 -6.76
CA ALA A 497 5.75 -23.75 -6.17
C ALA A 497 5.60 -23.67 -4.66
N THR A 498 6.70 -23.38 -4.00
CA THR A 498 6.79 -23.30 -2.54
C THR A 498 7.42 -21.97 -2.13
N ARG A 499 6.84 -21.36 -1.12
CA ARG A 499 7.38 -20.17 -0.47
C ARG A 499 7.85 -20.54 0.93
N TYR A 500 8.87 -19.86 1.42
CA TYR A 500 9.40 -20.10 2.76
C TYR A 500 9.07 -18.92 3.68
N PHE A 501 8.66 -19.24 4.90
CA PHE A 501 8.25 -18.28 5.90
C PHE A 501 8.96 -18.47 7.23
N ASP A 502 9.07 -17.36 7.98
CA ASP A 502 9.34 -17.33 9.41
C ASP A 502 8.14 -16.68 10.10
N GLY A 503 7.26 -17.48 10.67
CA GLY A 503 5.96 -16.98 11.12
C GLY A 503 5.16 -16.34 9.97
N PRO A 504 4.74 -15.07 10.08
CA PRO A 504 4.05 -14.38 8.98
C PRO A 504 4.99 -13.81 7.92
N LEU A 505 6.30 -13.80 8.15
CA LEU A 505 7.27 -13.15 7.28
C LEU A 505 7.69 -14.05 6.13
N LEU A 506 7.45 -13.60 4.90
CA LEU A 506 7.96 -14.25 3.70
C LEU A 506 9.47 -14.04 3.61
N LEU A 507 10.21 -15.12 3.45
CA LEU A 507 11.65 -15.10 3.31
C LEU A 507 12.05 -14.97 1.85
N GLY A 508 12.99 -14.08 1.57
CA GLY A 508 13.57 -13.85 0.26
C GLY A 508 15.09 -13.92 0.30
N SER A 509 15.68 -14.19 -0.85
CA SER A 509 17.13 -14.06 -1.06
C SER A 509 17.42 -12.80 -1.86
N ALA A 510 18.46 -12.07 -1.49
CA ALA A 510 18.93 -10.92 -2.25
C ALA A 510 19.94 -11.30 -3.35
N THR A 511 20.14 -12.59 -3.62
CA THR A 511 21.04 -13.04 -4.69
C THR A 511 20.35 -12.90 -6.05
N GLU A 512 21.01 -12.28 -7.00
CA GLU A 512 20.51 -12.12 -8.38
C GLU A 512 20.58 -13.41 -9.21
N ASN A 513 21.20 -14.46 -8.69
CA ASN A 513 21.37 -15.73 -9.40
C ASN A 513 20.11 -16.60 -9.30
N THR A 514 19.43 -16.73 -10.41
CA THR A 514 18.22 -17.55 -10.57
C THR A 514 18.46 -19.06 -10.51
N ASP A 515 19.71 -19.50 -10.59
CA ASP A 515 20.10 -20.92 -10.57
C ASP A 515 20.59 -21.42 -9.21
N GLU A 516 20.75 -20.53 -8.23
CA GLU A 516 21.15 -20.97 -6.90
C GLU A 516 19.94 -21.53 -6.16
N SER A 517 20.11 -22.77 -5.77
CA SER A 517 19.20 -23.51 -4.92
C SER A 517 18.77 -22.69 -3.71
N LEU A 518 17.63 -23.02 -3.12
CA LEU A 518 17.14 -22.51 -1.84
C LEU A 518 18.12 -22.78 -0.66
N THR A 519 19.26 -23.41 -0.93
CA THR A 519 20.28 -23.80 0.06
C THR A 519 20.70 -22.62 0.94
N PRO A 520 21.00 -21.38 0.44
CA PRO A 520 21.36 -20.27 1.32
C PRO A 520 20.25 -19.85 2.28
N ILE A 521 18.98 -19.98 1.89
CA ILE A 521 17.83 -19.70 2.74
C ILE A 521 17.70 -20.80 3.79
N LEU A 522 17.85 -22.04 3.38
CA LEU A 522 17.78 -23.20 4.26
C LEU A 522 18.95 -23.21 5.26
N ASP A 523 20.15 -22.84 4.83
CA ASP A 523 21.34 -22.70 5.68
C ASP A 523 21.15 -21.56 6.70
N LEU A 524 20.58 -20.44 6.30
CA LEU A 524 20.26 -19.32 7.20
C LEU A 524 19.23 -19.76 8.26
N LEU A 525 18.22 -20.52 7.86
CA LEU A 525 17.21 -21.07 8.74
C LEU A 525 17.80 -22.11 9.70
N ALA A 526 18.67 -23.00 9.19
CA ALA A 526 19.33 -24.04 9.98
C ALA A 526 20.33 -23.46 10.98
N ALA A 527 21.03 -22.38 10.63
CA ALA A 527 21.98 -21.69 11.50
C ALA A 527 21.32 -20.90 12.64
N GLY A 528 19.99 -20.88 12.72
CA GLY A 528 19.27 -20.10 13.72
C GLY A 528 19.50 -18.59 13.56
N GLY A 529 19.88 -18.16 12.35
CA GLY A 529 20.19 -16.78 12.03
C GLY A 529 19.05 -15.87 12.45
N ARG A 530 19.33 -14.94 13.33
CA ARG A 530 18.41 -13.86 13.67
C ARG A 530 18.28 -13.01 12.42
N GLY A 531 17.16 -13.13 11.71
CA GLY A 531 16.81 -12.22 10.66
C GLY A 531 16.85 -10.81 11.24
N GLY A 532 17.81 -10.02 10.81
CA GLY A 532 17.68 -8.58 10.90
C GLY A 532 16.42 -8.19 10.14
N GLU A 533 15.86 -7.07 10.42
CA GLU A 533 14.58 -6.52 9.96
C GLU A 533 13.92 -7.19 8.74
N PRO A 534 12.57 -7.35 8.70
CA PRO A 534 11.82 -8.17 7.73
C PRO A 534 11.92 -7.72 6.27
N TYR A 535 12.81 -6.85 5.98
CA TYR A 535 12.98 -6.21 4.69
C TYR A 535 14.26 -6.68 4.07
N VAL A 536 14.12 -7.38 2.98
CA VAL A 536 15.17 -7.65 2.01
C VAL A 536 16.55 -7.49 2.61
N TYR A 537 17.06 -8.56 3.18
CA TYR A 537 18.46 -8.63 3.58
C TYR A 537 19.31 -8.39 2.33
N PHE A 538 19.90 -7.22 2.23
CA PHE A 538 21.00 -7.00 1.29
C PHE A 538 22.24 -7.60 1.94
N PRO A 539 22.77 -8.74 1.47
CA PRO A 539 24.06 -9.19 1.94
C PRO A 539 25.05 -8.06 1.66
N LYS A 540 25.85 -7.70 2.67
CA LYS A 540 27.02 -6.87 2.42
C LYS A 540 27.76 -7.53 1.28
N GLN A 541 27.86 -6.87 0.12
CA GLN A 541 28.69 -7.36 -0.97
C GLN A 541 30.03 -7.71 -0.36
N LYS A 542 30.43 -8.98 -0.42
CA LYS A 542 31.81 -9.37 -0.20
C LYS A 542 32.57 -8.63 -1.27
N SER A 543 33.30 -7.60 -0.86
CA SER A 543 34.24 -6.90 -1.72
C SER A 543 35.15 -7.96 -2.34
N GLN A 544 35.01 -8.19 -3.64
CA GLN A 544 36.06 -8.92 -4.37
C GLN A 544 37.37 -8.18 -4.13
N PRO A 545 38.49 -8.89 -3.85
CA PRO A 545 39.76 -8.24 -3.67
C PRO A 545 40.12 -7.54 -4.96
N ALA A 546 40.24 -6.21 -4.91
CA ALA A 546 40.72 -5.41 -5.99
C ALA A 546 42.15 -5.89 -6.35
N ALA A 547 42.34 -6.33 -7.58
CA ALA A 547 43.67 -6.53 -8.14
C ALA A 547 44.40 -5.18 -8.11
N ASN A 548 45.50 -5.17 -7.40
CA ASN A 548 46.56 -4.16 -7.29
C ASN A 548 46.42 -2.89 -8.17
N ALA A 549 46.01 -1.79 -7.55
CA ALA A 549 46.31 -0.45 -7.99
C ALA A 549 46.78 0.39 -6.80
N GLY A 550 47.89 1.10 -6.99
CA GLY A 550 48.64 1.79 -5.95
C GLY A 550 47.88 2.75 -5.08
N THR A 551 48.41 2.94 -3.90
CA THR A 551 48.02 3.81 -2.81
C THR A 551 47.58 5.20 -3.23
N THR A 552 46.28 5.39 -3.41
CA THR A 552 45.57 6.68 -3.33
C THR A 552 44.27 6.47 -2.53
N ALA A 553 43.92 7.48 -1.74
CA ALA A 553 42.75 7.42 -0.81
C ALA A 553 41.52 6.82 -1.49
N LYS A 554 40.96 5.77 -0.88
CA LYS A 554 39.85 4.95 -1.40
C LYS A 554 38.63 5.84 -1.66
N ALA A 555 38.26 6.06 -2.91
CA ALA A 555 37.00 6.71 -3.27
C ALA A 555 35.82 5.84 -2.83
N THR A 556 34.78 6.46 -2.30
CA THR A 556 33.56 5.79 -1.86
C THR A 556 32.56 5.79 -3.00
N ASN A 557 31.84 4.68 -3.20
CA ASN A 557 30.72 4.65 -4.14
C ASN A 557 29.52 5.36 -3.51
N LEU A 558 29.16 6.52 -4.05
CA LEU A 558 28.09 7.40 -3.56
C LEU A 558 26.71 7.02 -4.11
N ALA A 559 26.62 6.11 -5.09
CA ALA A 559 25.33 5.68 -5.66
C ALA A 559 24.41 5.04 -4.61
N ALA A 560 25.00 4.39 -3.60
CA ALA A 560 24.25 3.74 -2.51
C ALA A 560 23.43 4.71 -1.63
N GLY A 561 23.73 6.00 -1.63
CA GLY A 561 23.01 7.03 -0.88
C GLY A 561 22.05 7.87 -1.71
N ALA A 562 21.91 7.59 -3.01
CA ALA A 562 21.07 8.35 -3.92
C ALA A 562 19.69 7.71 -4.12
N GLN A 563 18.67 8.55 -4.35
CA GLN A 563 17.46 8.10 -5.02
C GLN A 563 17.75 7.90 -6.49
N VAL A 564 17.43 6.72 -7.05
CA VAL A 564 17.75 6.34 -8.42
C VAL A 564 16.48 6.27 -9.27
N PHE A 565 16.50 6.92 -10.42
CA PHE A 565 15.43 6.93 -11.42
C PHE A 565 15.90 6.24 -12.70
N ARG A 566 15.02 5.44 -13.33
CA ARG A 566 15.32 4.74 -14.59
C ARG A 566 14.22 4.97 -15.61
N ARG A 567 14.55 4.98 -16.92
CA ARG A 567 13.61 5.22 -18.01
C ARG A 567 12.42 4.25 -18.05
N ASP A 568 12.66 2.97 -17.82
CA ASP A 568 11.65 1.90 -17.80
C ASP A 568 10.65 2.04 -16.61
N ARG A 569 10.84 3.08 -15.78
CA ARG A 569 10.09 3.32 -14.54
C ARG A 569 9.77 4.79 -14.31
N LEU A 570 10.00 5.65 -15.30
CA LEU A 570 9.66 7.06 -15.26
C LEU A 570 8.17 7.22 -15.64
N ALA A 571 7.26 6.78 -14.77
CA ALA A 571 5.90 7.28 -14.79
C ALA A 571 5.85 8.55 -13.92
N ASP A 572 5.56 9.66 -14.52
CA ASP A 572 4.87 10.87 -14.05
C ASP A 572 5.24 11.56 -12.72
N SER A 573 6.23 11.13 -11.94
CA SER A 573 6.54 11.74 -10.64
C SER A 573 8.01 11.94 -10.35
N LEU A 574 8.67 12.73 -11.18
CA LEU A 574 10.00 13.24 -10.84
C LEU A 574 9.87 14.33 -9.77
N PRO A 575 10.70 14.35 -8.70
CA PRO A 575 10.79 15.48 -7.78
C PRO A 575 10.98 16.80 -8.55
N SER A 576 10.44 17.90 -8.04
CA SER A 576 10.45 19.21 -8.73
C SER A 576 11.84 19.69 -9.12
N GLU A 577 12.86 19.29 -8.36
CA GLU A 577 14.27 19.58 -8.60
C GLU A 577 14.80 18.81 -9.81
N VAL A 578 14.42 17.54 -9.95
CA VAL A 578 14.73 16.73 -11.13
C VAL A 578 13.97 17.27 -12.34
N GLY A 579 12.73 17.72 -12.16
CA GLY A 579 11.97 18.42 -13.19
C GLY A 579 12.67 19.69 -13.71
N LYS A 580 13.40 20.43 -12.87
CA LYS A 580 14.21 21.57 -13.30
C LYS A 580 15.40 21.16 -14.14
N LEU A 581 16.06 20.06 -13.83
CA LEU A 581 17.10 19.44 -14.65
C LEU A 581 16.55 18.98 -16.02
N PHE A 582 15.31 18.45 -16.02
CA PHE A 582 14.61 18.05 -17.24
C PHE A 582 13.94 19.21 -17.97
N GLY A 583 13.61 20.31 -17.32
CA GLY A 583 13.03 21.50 -17.94
C GLY A 583 13.94 22.12 -19.03
N SER A 584 15.26 21.91 -18.92
CA SER A 584 16.21 22.22 -19.99
C SER A 584 16.15 21.22 -21.18
N LEU A 585 15.39 20.12 -21.05
CA LEU A 585 15.17 19.07 -22.05
C LEU A 585 13.81 19.22 -22.76
N LYS A 586 13.20 20.41 -22.78
CA LYS A 586 11.95 20.69 -23.50
C LYS A 586 10.82 19.69 -23.19
N HIS A 587 10.47 19.53 -21.94
CA HIS A 587 9.32 18.76 -21.46
C HIS A 587 9.18 17.29 -21.89
N ASP A 588 10.21 16.71 -22.54
CA ASP A 588 10.16 15.31 -22.95
C ASP A 588 10.89 14.42 -21.96
N GLN A 589 10.16 13.92 -20.96
CA GLN A 589 10.67 12.99 -19.94
C GLN A 589 11.16 11.66 -20.55
N SER A 590 10.80 11.38 -21.79
CA SER A 590 11.19 10.17 -22.52
C SER A 590 12.68 10.08 -22.81
N LEU A 591 13.43 11.17 -22.70
CA LEU A 591 14.86 11.23 -22.99
C LEU A 591 15.77 10.84 -21.82
N ALA A 592 15.28 10.83 -20.60
CA ALA A 592 16.10 10.42 -19.47
C ALA A 592 16.30 8.90 -19.44
N ILE A 593 17.55 8.47 -19.28
CA ILE A 593 17.91 7.05 -19.15
C ILE A 593 17.95 6.67 -17.67
N MET A 594 18.62 7.47 -16.85
CA MET A 594 18.79 7.24 -15.42
C MET A 594 19.11 8.55 -14.70
N GLY A 595 18.70 8.68 -13.46
CA GLY A 595 19.04 9.83 -12.61
C GLY A 595 19.30 9.46 -11.15
N PHE A 596 20.07 10.30 -10.48
CA PHE A 596 20.45 10.18 -9.08
C PHE A 596 20.21 11.50 -8.37
N VAL A 597 19.59 11.44 -7.19
CA VAL A 597 19.32 12.61 -6.33
C VAL A 597 19.77 12.29 -4.92
N TRP A 598 20.51 13.19 -4.32
CA TRP A 598 20.94 13.06 -2.93
C TRP A 598 20.25 14.10 -2.04
N PRO A 599 19.93 13.74 -0.79
CA PRO A 599 19.34 14.67 0.17
C PRO A 599 20.28 15.80 0.59
N LYS A 600 21.57 15.62 0.35
CA LYS A 600 22.62 16.64 0.51
C LYS A 600 23.63 16.50 -0.63
N PRO A 601 24.22 17.60 -1.13
CA PRO A 601 25.24 17.54 -2.16
C PRO A 601 26.37 16.57 -1.82
N GLN A 602 26.79 15.79 -2.80
CA GLN A 602 27.91 14.84 -2.70
C GLN A 602 29.05 15.31 -3.57
N ASN A 603 30.29 15.15 -3.11
CA ASN A 603 31.46 15.50 -3.90
C ASN A 603 31.78 14.39 -4.92
N VAL A 604 31.21 14.50 -6.10
CA VAL A 604 31.34 13.53 -7.20
C VAL A 604 32.59 13.83 -8.04
N ARG A 605 33.42 12.83 -8.24
CA ARG A 605 34.60 12.91 -9.04
C ARG A 605 34.44 12.22 -10.38
N GLN A 606 33.91 11.02 -10.38
CA GLN A 606 33.71 10.21 -11.59
C GLN A 606 32.37 9.50 -11.54
N VAL A 607 31.81 9.30 -12.72
CA VAL A 607 30.62 8.45 -12.93
C VAL A 607 31.02 7.39 -13.94
N ILE A 608 30.98 6.15 -13.55
CA ILE A 608 31.31 4.99 -14.36
C ILE A 608 30.01 4.28 -14.73
N LEU A 609 29.80 4.11 -16.02
CA LEU A 609 28.65 3.38 -16.57
C LEU A 609 29.15 2.06 -17.14
N GLN A 610 28.60 0.95 -16.70
CA GLN A 610 28.84 -0.37 -17.28
C GLN A 610 27.58 -0.82 -18.02
N TRP A 611 27.65 -0.81 -19.35
CA TRP A 611 26.58 -1.28 -20.20
C TRP A 611 26.55 -2.81 -20.24
N PRO A 612 25.36 -3.45 -20.11
CA PRO A 612 25.25 -4.90 -20.11
C PRO A 612 25.72 -5.51 -21.47
N GLU A 613 26.20 -6.73 -21.42
CA GLU A 613 26.65 -7.44 -22.61
C GLU A 613 25.55 -7.76 -23.60
N SER A 614 24.33 -7.99 -23.08
CA SER A 614 23.10 -8.21 -23.84
C SER A 614 22.24 -6.95 -23.87
N GLY A 615 21.66 -6.61 -25.00
CA GLY A 615 20.77 -5.47 -25.20
C GLY A 615 21.36 -4.35 -26.03
N ALA A 616 20.49 -3.44 -26.45
CA ALA A 616 20.87 -2.26 -27.22
C ALA A 616 21.58 -1.25 -26.31
N MET A 617 22.58 -0.60 -26.82
CA MET A 617 23.38 0.44 -26.17
C MET A 617 23.36 1.70 -27.05
N PRO A 618 23.18 2.91 -26.49
CA PRO A 618 23.25 4.13 -27.27
C PRO A 618 24.68 4.41 -27.72
N LYS A 619 24.84 5.27 -28.70
CA LYS A 619 26.18 5.76 -29.05
C LYS A 619 26.62 6.85 -28.07
N PRO A 620 27.91 6.96 -27.73
CA PRO A 620 28.42 7.95 -26.79
C PRO A 620 28.06 9.40 -27.14
N GLU A 621 28.00 9.71 -28.42
CA GLU A 621 27.64 11.04 -28.91
C GLU A 621 26.14 11.35 -28.79
N GLU A 622 25.29 10.36 -28.58
CA GLU A 622 23.84 10.49 -28.44
C GLU A 622 23.38 10.69 -26.99
N VAL A 623 24.30 10.57 -26.03
CA VAL A 623 24.01 10.63 -24.59
C VAL A 623 24.84 11.74 -23.94
N ALA A 624 24.27 12.35 -22.89
CA ALA A 624 24.94 13.33 -22.04
C ALA A 624 24.74 12.99 -20.58
N LEU A 625 25.79 13.09 -19.78
CA LEU A 625 25.68 13.15 -18.34
C LEU A 625 25.45 14.61 -17.93
N ARG A 626 24.42 14.89 -17.17
CA ARG A 626 24.06 16.22 -16.67
C ARG A 626 24.05 16.23 -15.16
N TRP A 627 24.44 17.32 -14.56
CA TRP A 627 24.38 17.51 -13.10
C TRP A 627 24.12 18.96 -12.74
N SER A 628 23.65 19.19 -11.50
CA SER A 628 23.58 20.52 -10.93
C SER A 628 24.52 20.66 -9.74
N ASP A 629 25.07 21.85 -9.58
CA ASP A 629 25.85 22.29 -8.43
C ASP A 629 25.47 23.74 -8.07
N ALA A 630 26.19 24.35 -7.13
CA ALA A 630 25.97 25.73 -6.72
C ALA A 630 26.17 26.74 -7.87
N GLY A 631 26.87 26.38 -8.92
CA GLY A 631 27.10 27.20 -10.12
C GLY A 631 26.04 27.04 -11.21
N GLY A 632 25.11 26.12 -11.05
CA GLY A 632 24.02 25.86 -11.99
C GLY A 632 24.06 24.48 -12.67
N LEU A 633 23.47 24.39 -13.86
CA LEU A 633 23.35 23.14 -14.61
C LEU A 633 24.57 22.93 -15.55
N HIS A 634 25.17 21.78 -15.47
CA HIS A 634 26.32 21.36 -16.26
C HIS A 634 26.03 20.11 -17.11
N SER A 635 26.82 19.88 -18.13
CA SER A 635 26.69 18.70 -19.00
C SER A 635 28.06 18.23 -19.50
N ALA A 636 28.29 16.91 -19.46
CA ALA A 636 29.42 16.23 -20.12
C ALA A 636 28.88 15.33 -21.24
N THR A 637 29.36 15.52 -22.44
CA THR A 637 28.82 14.89 -23.65
C THR A 637 29.72 13.80 -24.24
N GLN A 638 30.93 13.62 -23.71
CA GLN A 638 31.90 12.61 -24.17
C GLN A 638 32.47 11.88 -22.96
N PRO A 639 32.18 10.60 -22.78
CA PRO A 639 32.83 9.76 -21.78
C PRO A 639 34.20 9.29 -22.30
N GLY A 640 35.12 8.98 -21.41
CA GLY A 640 36.23 8.08 -21.70
C GLY A 640 35.68 6.66 -21.86
N ILE A 641 36.05 5.97 -22.94
CA ILE A 641 35.59 4.61 -23.23
C ILE A 641 36.70 3.65 -22.88
N ILE A 642 36.40 2.59 -22.12
CA ILE A 642 37.38 1.63 -21.62
C ILE A 642 37.01 0.21 -22.09
N GLY A 643 38.04 -0.61 -22.40
CA GLY A 643 37.91 -2.03 -22.70
C GLY A 643 37.14 -2.32 -23.99
N ASN A 644 36.07 -3.15 -23.90
CA ASN A 644 35.24 -3.59 -25.03
C ASN A 644 34.23 -2.53 -25.53
N GLY A 645 34.39 -1.26 -25.14
CA GLY A 645 33.47 -0.18 -25.52
C GLY A 645 32.24 -0.05 -24.65
N ARG A 646 32.01 -0.93 -23.68
CA ARG A 646 30.81 -0.96 -22.83
C ARG A 646 30.98 -0.26 -21.48
N GLN A 647 32.21 0.07 -21.10
CA GLN A 647 32.50 0.86 -19.92
C GLN A 647 32.77 2.32 -20.30
N TRP A 648 31.91 3.23 -19.80
CA TRP A 648 32.04 4.66 -20.04
C TRP A 648 32.36 5.39 -18.73
N VAL A 649 33.34 6.30 -18.78
CA VAL A 649 33.76 7.06 -17.60
C VAL A 649 33.64 8.55 -17.85
N TYR A 650 32.77 9.20 -17.08
CA TYR A 650 32.67 10.65 -17.04
C TYR A 650 33.46 11.17 -15.83
N THR A 651 34.37 12.12 -16.08
CA THR A 651 35.13 12.78 -15.02
C THR A 651 34.55 14.17 -14.78
N LEU A 652 34.08 14.42 -13.57
CA LEU A 652 33.50 15.67 -13.14
C LEU A 652 34.48 16.44 -12.26
N GLY A 653 35.06 17.48 -12.77
CA GLY A 653 36.03 18.29 -12.04
C GLY A 653 37.51 17.86 -12.21
N LYS A 654 38.37 18.86 -12.13
CA LYS A 654 39.83 18.68 -12.33
C LYS A 654 40.58 18.46 -11.01
N THR A 655 39.88 18.56 -9.86
CA THR A 655 40.50 18.43 -8.53
C THR A 655 40.29 17.02 -7.98
N PRO A 656 41.20 16.53 -7.11
CA PRO A 656 41.02 15.23 -6.44
C PRO A 656 39.76 15.15 -5.55
N GLU A 657 39.20 16.29 -5.21
CA GLU A 657 38.05 16.40 -4.31
C GLU A 657 36.70 16.23 -5.04
N GLY A 658 36.69 16.36 -6.38
CA GLY A 658 35.44 16.33 -7.17
C GLY A 658 34.69 17.66 -7.12
N ILE A 659 33.42 17.63 -7.55
CA ILE A 659 32.50 18.75 -7.49
C ILE A 659 31.28 18.38 -6.65
N ALA A 660 30.75 19.33 -5.89
CA ALA A 660 29.54 19.10 -5.09
C ALA A 660 28.32 19.02 -6.01
N VAL A 661 27.68 17.86 -6.05
CA VAL A 661 26.54 17.55 -6.93
C VAL A 661 25.38 17.09 -6.09
N ASP A 662 24.20 17.66 -6.28
CA ASP A 662 22.96 17.24 -5.66
C ASP A 662 22.10 16.38 -6.58
N HIS A 663 22.20 16.60 -7.91
CA HIS A 663 21.46 15.84 -8.92
C HIS A 663 22.38 15.46 -10.08
N LEU A 664 22.21 14.24 -10.57
CA LEU A 664 22.96 13.72 -11.72
C LEU A 664 22.01 12.92 -12.61
N VAL A 665 22.02 13.19 -13.91
CA VAL A 665 21.12 12.54 -14.87
C VAL A 665 21.89 12.13 -16.13
N LEU A 666 21.74 10.87 -16.51
CA LEU A 666 22.13 10.36 -17.81
C LEU A 666 20.93 10.50 -18.76
N ALA A 667 21.07 11.25 -19.84
CA ALA A 667 19.97 11.52 -20.76
C ALA A 667 20.41 11.43 -22.22
N GLY A 668 19.50 11.04 -23.10
CA GLY A 668 19.67 11.15 -24.55
C GLY A 668 19.62 12.61 -25.00
N LYS A 669 20.41 12.96 -26.00
CA LYS A 669 20.42 14.31 -26.58
C LYS A 669 19.22 14.61 -27.48
N SER A 670 18.57 13.56 -28.00
CA SER A 670 17.34 13.66 -28.80
C SER A 670 16.46 12.42 -28.61
N ALA A 671 15.17 12.55 -28.86
CA ALA A 671 14.21 11.43 -28.73
C ALA A 671 14.56 10.21 -29.63
N GLY A 672 15.18 10.47 -30.81
CA GLY A 672 15.63 9.41 -31.72
C GLY A 672 16.98 8.78 -31.41
N GLY A 673 17.73 9.33 -30.44
CA GLY A 673 19.08 8.86 -30.09
C GLY A 673 19.11 7.73 -29.04
N ILE A 674 17.97 7.29 -28.56
CA ILE A 674 17.87 6.21 -27.59
C ILE A 674 17.26 4.99 -28.29
N PRO A 675 18.00 3.88 -28.42
CA PRO A 675 17.53 2.71 -29.12
C PRO A 675 16.35 2.03 -28.41
N ASP A 676 15.45 1.45 -29.17
CA ASP A 676 14.40 0.58 -28.65
C ASP A 676 15.03 -0.63 -27.96
N GLY A 677 14.49 -1.02 -26.81
CA GLY A 677 15.07 -2.13 -26.05
C GLY A 677 16.33 -1.77 -25.26
N LEU A 678 16.60 -0.48 -25.03
CA LEU A 678 17.70 -0.03 -24.18
C LEU A 678 17.61 -0.66 -22.79
N VAL A 679 18.72 -1.29 -22.39
CA VAL A 679 18.91 -1.75 -21.00
C VAL A 679 19.77 -0.72 -20.29
N ALA A 680 19.30 -0.22 -19.13
CA ALA A 680 20.04 0.78 -18.37
C ALA A 680 21.39 0.22 -17.88
N PRO A 681 22.47 1.04 -17.86
CA PRO A 681 23.78 0.60 -17.41
C PRO A 681 23.79 0.42 -15.88
N GLU A 682 24.73 -0.39 -15.40
CA GLU A 682 25.16 -0.30 -14.01
C GLU A 682 25.97 0.98 -13.80
N VAL A 683 25.79 1.62 -12.66
CA VAL A 683 26.40 2.93 -12.39
C VAL A 683 27.17 2.90 -11.09
N GLU A 684 28.42 3.29 -11.16
CA GLU A 684 29.26 3.56 -10.02
C GLU A 684 29.61 5.06 -9.97
N ILE A 685 29.35 5.70 -8.84
CA ILE A 685 29.57 7.14 -8.63
C ILE A 685 30.68 7.28 -7.58
N LEU A 686 31.86 7.67 -8.03
CA LEU A 686 33.03 7.78 -7.18
C LEU A 686 33.23 9.20 -6.70
N GLY A 687 33.44 9.37 -5.39
CA GLY A 687 33.67 10.67 -4.79
C GLY A 687 33.98 10.56 -3.29
N LYS A 688 33.90 11.72 -2.62
CA LYS A 688 33.98 11.80 -1.16
C LYS A 688 32.59 12.13 -0.62
N PRO A 689 32.10 11.44 0.44
CA PRO A 689 30.82 11.72 1.05
C PRO A 689 30.73 13.11 1.68
#